data_2a240ed44705c34ba69de862ffd2b89f
#
_entry.id   2a240ed44705c34ba69de862ffd2b89f
#
_cell.length_a   1.000
_cell.length_b   1.000
_cell.length_c   1.000
_cell.angle_alpha   90.00
_cell.angle_beta   90.00
_cell.angle_gamma   90.00
#
_symmetry.space_group_name_H-M   'P 1'
#
loop_
_entity.id
_entity.type
_entity.pdbx_description
1 polymer ?
#
loop_
_entity_poly.entity_id
_entity_poly.type
_entity_poly.pdbx_seq_one_letter_code
_entity_poly.pdbx_strand_id
1 'polypeptide(L)'
;MSLITRSPLKRPAVVFAALLLALAAFTLAQPKPVKPKVLQSTSPELRLKGFEEYKAMQAASKLKDLKWQFLGPTNVSGRVTDVAVVAPKGKNYTFYVASASGGVWKTENEGTTWTPVFENMVTAAVGDIALAPSDPNILWVGTGEHNIFRSSQAGIGVFKSTDAGKSWAHMGLTDTNTIARIVIHPTNPDIVYVAAGGHEWTKNADRGVYKTVDGGKTWDKVLFVNDETGAYDLVMDPRASDTLYAAMWQRTRKKWNDPRNDAASVGSGIFKTTDGGKTWTPVNKGLPDARWRGRIGLDICLAKPDTLYTLVDNYEISREPTPQEITDSYGVPSSGFIRGAAVYRSDDAGATWTQVSGLTPQQKAFMERHSGTYGWVFGQIRVDPNDPETSYIMGVPFSVSADGCKTYKTLREAPGGDNHALWIDPANSNYLLKGCDQGVAVSYDKGQSWRFFQNELNICQFFNINYDMATPFKVYGSMQDHGSFRGKVDISQGRDKIPAQEFESAPGGEGSNHAIDPDNPNIVYSAGFYGAISRSEYDKPGPYPGYPFTKDLLPAQYASEPPLRGQWLAPFILSPHNPSIVYHGMQFLFRSLDRGDTWEKISPDLTTNDAATRGDIRYQTLFTVSESPLKYGLIYAGTDDGRLWVTKDGGKAWAEITAGLAPGKWMSRVVASAYDLGTVYLTQNGKRDDDFTPYVWRSTDFGKTWTSLAKGIPVGPVNVIREDPVNGKILYVGTDMGVYATTDGGQTWMVLGGNLPTCYVHDLIIHPRDNIIVIATHGRGMWALDADKVNNKPARRRFYFED
;
A
#
# COMPACT_ATOMS: atom_id res chain seq x y z
N MET A 1 -63.41 53.71 35.01
CA MET A 1 -63.26 54.80 35.92
C MET A 1 -61.86 54.83 36.47
N SER A 2 -61.20 55.93 36.18
CA SER A 2 -60.05 56.61 36.77
C SER A 2 -58.72 56.07 36.45
N LEU A 3 -57.97 56.55 35.46
CA LEU A 3 -57.10 57.75 35.37
C LEU A 3 -56.14 57.90 36.55
N ILE A 4 -54.84 57.88 36.25
CA ILE A 4 -53.78 58.85 36.61
C ILE A 4 -52.47 58.33 36.22
N THR A 5 -51.84 58.84 35.26
CA THR A 5 -50.84 59.87 34.94
C THR A 5 -49.36 59.42 34.97
N ARG A 6 -48.76 59.82 33.91
CA ARG A 6 -47.35 59.68 33.52
C ARG A 6 -46.36 60.45 34.38
N SER A 7 -45.13 59.96 34.43
CA SER A 7 -43.98 60.84 34.20
C SER A 7 -42.72 59.99 33.84
N PRO A 8 -41.71 60.51 33.14
CA PRO A 8 -40.74 59.75 32.33
C PRO A 8 -39.41 59.60 33.04
N LEU A 9 -38.85 58.43 32.91
CA LEU A 9 -37.50 58.18 33.37
C LEU A 9 -36.52 58.16 32.17
N LYS A 10 -35.53 59.01 32.31
CA LYS A 10 -34.44 59.28 31.37
C LYS A 10 -33.61 57.99 31.07
N ARG A 11 -33.24 57.78 29.83
CA ARG A 11 -32.37 56.76 29.34
C ARG A 11 -30.91 56.95 29.80
N PRO A 12 -30.17 55.88 30.08
CA PRO A 12 -28.68 55.90 29.99
C PRO A 12 -28.19 55.45 28.62
N ALA A 13 -27.92 56.42 27.76
CA ALA A 13 -27.27 56.20 26.46
C ALA A 13 -25.76 55.90 26.50
N VAL A 14 -25.22 55.64 27.69
CA VAL A 14 -23.76 55.49 27.89
C VAL A 14 -23.31 54.00 27.98
N VAL A 15 -24.23 53.06 28.24
CA VAL A 15 -23.84 51.64 28.35
C VAL A 15 -23.75 50.93 27.01
N PHE A 16 -24.42 51.46 25.98
CA PHE A 16 -24.39 50.84 24.63
C PHE A 16 -23.12 51.15 23.83
N ALA A 17 -22.47 52.31 24.09
CA ALA A 17 -21.22 52.66 23.40
C ALA A 17 -19.99 51.88 23.91
N ALA A 18 -20.00 51.46 25.18
CA ALA A 18 -18.92 50.65 25.74
C ALA A 18 -18.99 49.17 25.32
N LEU A 19 -20.17 48.62 25.05
CA LEU A 19 -20.34 47.26 24.53
C LEU A 19 -20.01 47.14 23.02
N LEU A 20 -20.26 48.19 22.24
CA LEU A 20 -19.93 48.23 20.82
C LEU A 20 -18.40 48.42 20.58
N LEU A 21 -17.68 49.11 21.48
CA LEU A 21 -16.22 49.22 21.44
C LEU A 21 -15.52 47.95 21.93
N ALA A 22 -16.10 47.14 22.81
CA ALA A 22 -15.58 45.86 23.21
C ALA A 22 -15.77 44.75 22.15
N LEU A 23 -16.86 44.83 21.35
CA LEU A 23 -17.08 43.93 20.22
C LEU A 23 -16.21 44.28 18.99
N ALA A 24 -15.82 45.56 18.82
CA ALA A 24 -14.93 45.96 17.71
C ALA A 24 -13.46 45.62 17.97
N ALA A 25 -13.05 45.33 19.21
CA ALA A 25 -11.69 44.97 19.56
C ALA A 25 -11.38 43.45 19.44
N PHE A 26 -12.44 42.62 19.22
CA PHE A 26 -12.27 41.18 19.02
C PHE A 26 -12.30 40.69 17.55
N THR A 27 -12.37 41.60 16.60
CA THR A 27 -12.39 41.29 15.17
C THR A 27 -11.07 41.54 14.46
N LEU A 28 -9.95 41.53 15.16
CA LEU A 28 -8.64 41.72 14.53
C LEU A 28 -7.64 40.67 14.97
N ALA A 29 -7.67 39.52 14.32
CA ALA A 29 -6.55 38.70 13.90
C ALA A 29 -7.09 37.43 13.24
N GLN A 30 -7.64 37.53 12.04
CA GLN A 30 -7.63 36.37 11.18
C GLN A 30 -6.18 36.05 10.87
N PRO A 31 -5.67 34.84 11.16
CA PRO A 31 -4.35 34.46 10.74
C PRO A 31 -4.30 34.60 9.23
N LYS A 32 -3.30 35.32 8.73
CA LYS A 32 -3.02 35.39 7.28
C LYS A 32 -3.04 33.98 6.73
N PRO A 33 -3.73 33.71 5.61
CA PRO A 33 -3.71 32.41 4.99
C PRO A 33 -2.24 32.06 4.73
N VAL A 34 -1.74 31.06 5.44
CA VAL A 34 -0.43 30.46 5.17
C VAL A 34 -0.54 29.92 3.75
N LYS A 35 0.21 30.47 2.82
CA LYS A 35 0.28 29.90 1.48
C LYS A 35 0.64 28.43 1.65
N PRO A 36 -0.12 27.50 1.04
CA PRO A 36 0.20 26.10 1.15
C PRO A 36 1.66 25.92 0.72
N LYS A 37 2.48 25.39 1.62
CA LYS A 37 3.88 25.06 1.32
C LYS A 37 3.81 24.02 0.21
N VAL A 38 4.36 24.32 -0.96
CA VAL A 38 4.48 23.35 -2.05
C VAL A 38 5.25 22.17 -1.47
N LEU A 39 4.61 21.01 -1.38
CA LEU A 39 5.25 19.78 -0.97
C LEU A 39 6.32 19.46 -1.99
N GLN A 40 7.57 19.47 -1.57
CA GLN A 40 8.70 19.15 -2.42
C GLN A 40 8.98 17.65 -2.29
N SER A 41 8.83 16.91 -3.40
CA SER A 41 9.23 15.52 -3.47
C SER A 41 10.74 15.35 -3.27
N THR A 42 11.14 14.18 -2.77
CA THR A 42 12.58 13.82 -2.70
C THR A 42 13.09 13.55 -4.11
N SER A 43 14.20 14.18 -4.50
CA SER A 43 14.75 13.96 -5.84
C SER A 43 15.20 12.49 -6.02
N PRO A 44 15.02 11.92 -7.21
CA PRO A 44 15.37 10.53 -7.48
C PRO A 44 16.86 10.25 -7.35
N GLU A 45 17.73 11.23 -7.59
CA GLU A 45 19.18 11.11 -7.41
C GLU A 45 19.53 10.89 -5.93
N LEU A 46 18.81 11.54 -5.01
CA LEU A 46 18.97 11.30 -3.58
C LEU A 46 18.53 9.90 -3.18
N ARG A 47 17.49 9.36 -3.82
CA ARG A 47 17.04 7.99 -3.58
C ARG A 47 18.07 6.96 -4.07
N LEU A 48 18.63 7.14 -5.27
CA LEU A 48 19.72 6.30 -5.79
C LEU A 48 20.97 6.39 -4.91
N LYS A 49 21.37 7.60 -4.53
CA LYS A 49 22.50 7.82 -3.63
C LYS A 49 22.27 7.14 -2.28
N GLY A 50 21.06 7.27 -1.72
CA GLY A 50 20.69 6.61 -0.46
C GLY A 50 20.83 5.10 -0.52
N PHE A 51 20.52 4.49 -1.65
CA PHE A 51 20.71 3.06 -1.84
C PHE A 51 22.20 2.66 -1.91
N GLU A 52 23.04 3.43 -2.60
CA GLU A 52 24.48 3.20 -2.60
C GLU A 52 25.11 3.37 -1.20
N GLU A 53 24.65 4.37 -0.44
CA GLU A 53 25.00 4.54 0.96
C GLU A 53 24.58 3.35 1.82
N TYR A 54 23.36 2.82 1.63
CA TYR A 54 22.86 1.62 2.30
C TYR A 54 23.76 0.41 2.04
N LYS A 55 24.13 0.15 0.78
CA LYS A 55 25.04 -0.95 0.41
C LYS A 55 26.42 -0.80 1.06
N ALA A 56 26.95 0.41 1.03
CA ALA A 56 28.24 0.69 1.68
C ALA A 56 28.17 0.46 3.20
N MET A 57 27.09 0.91 3.84
CA MET A 57 26.85 0.67 5.28
C MET A 57 26.69 -0.81 5.59
N GLN A 58 25.97 -1.57 4.76
CA GLN A 58 25.80 -3.02 4.93
C GLN A 58 27.15 -3.74 4.86
N ALA A 59 27.96 -3.42 3.88
CA ALA A 59 29.30 -4.01 3.71
C ALA A 59 30.23 -3.67 4.89
N ALA A 60 30.13 -2.46 5.44
CA ALA A 60 30.94 -1.98 6.57
C ALA A 60 30.37 -2.35 7.94
N SER A 61 29.14 -2.86 8.02
CA SER A 61 28.47 -3.13 9.28
C SER A 61 29.20 -4.19 10.10
N LYS A 62 29.37 -3.91 11.40
CA LYS A 62 29.85 -4.88 12.38
C LYS A 62 28.84 -6.02 12.65
N LEU A 63 27.59 -5.82 12.22
CA LEU A 63 26.46 -6.75 12.37
C LEU A 63 26.17 -7.53 11.08
N LYS A 64 26.99 -7.40 10.03
CA LYS A 64 26.75 -8.02 8.70
C LYS A 64 26.77 -9.54 8.70
N ASP A 65 27.49 -10.15 9.66
CA ASP A 65 27.59 -11.62 9.78
C ASP A 65 26.38 -12.26 10.46
N LEU A 66 25.50 -11.43 11.06
CA LEU A 66 24.21 -11.88 11.56
C LEU A 66 23.30 -12.26 10.39
N LYS A 67 22.60 -13.40 10.54
CA LYS A 67 21.77 -13.95 9.48
C LYS A 67 20.30 -13.84 9.84
N TRP A 68 19.57 -13.10 8.99
CA TRP A 68 18.14 -13.18 8.95
C TRP A 68 17.71 -14.55 8.42
N GLN A 69 16.71 -15.13 9.04
CA GLN A 69 16.13 -16.43 8.68
C GLN A 69 14.72 -16.20 8.24
N PHE A 70 14.38 -16.63 7.02
CA PHE A 70 13.00 -16.55 6.53
C PHE A 70 12.11 -17.43 7.39
N LEU A 71 11.11 -16.83 8.03
CA LEU A 71 10.18 -17.52 8.91
C LEU A 71 8.96 -18.06 8.17
N GLY A 72 8.56 -17.41 7.11
CA GLY A 72 7.36 -17.73 6.33
C GLY A 72 6.44 -16.52 6.11
N PRO A 73 5.21 -16.75 5.68
CA PRO A 73 4.59 -18.06 5.36
C PRO A 73 5.14 -18.68 4.08
N THR A 74 5.16 -20.03 4.01
CA THR A 74 5.52 -20.76 2.79
C THR A 74 4.29 -21.18 1.96
N ASN A 75 3.09 -21.05 2.53
CA ASN A 75 1.82 -21.43 1.95
C ASN A 75 0.95 -20.24 1.49
N VAL A 76 1.49 -19.01 1.50
CA VAL A 76 0.76 -17.81 1.09
C VAL A 76 1.67 -16.96 0.22
N SER A 77 1.15 -16.49 -0.91
CA SER A 77 1.85 -15.59 -1.83
C SER A 77 1.33 -14.15 -1.70
N GLY A 78 1.36 -13.34 -2.76
CA GLY A 78 0.92 -11.95 -2.75
C GLY A 78 0.68 -11.41 -4.15
N ARG A 79 0.57 -10.08 -4.25
CA ARG A 79 0.17 -9.39 -5.48
C ARG A 79 1.19 -9.53 -6.59
N VAL A 80 0.71 -10.10 -7.71
CA VAL A 80 1.42 -10.18 -9.00
C VAL A 80 0.92 -9.08 -9.92
N THR A 81 1.81 -8.19 -10.30
CA THR A 81 1.49 -7.04 -11.18
C THR A 81 1.57 -7.37 -12.66
N ASP A 82 2.51 -8.25 -13.04
CA ASP A 82 2.66 -8.68 -14.43
C ASP A 82 3.39 -10.02 -14.55
N VAL A 83 3.31 -10.64 -15.72
CA VAL A 83 3.95 -11.91 -16.06
C VAL A 83 4.59 -11.85 -17.44
N ALA A 84 5.79 -12.42 -17.59
CA ALA A 84 6.50 -12.49 -18.87
C ALA A 84 6.92 -13.93 -19.18
N VAL A 85 6.52 -14.43 -20.34
CA VAL A 85 6.66 -15.84 -20.71
C VAL A 85 7.69 -16.00 -21.82
N VAL A 86 8.62 -16.93 -21.65
CA VAL A 86 9.55 -17.31 -22.72
C VAL A 86 8.82 -18.17 -23.75
N ALA A 87 8.60 -17.61 -24.93
CA ALA A 87 7.94 -18.29 -26.04
C ALA A 87 8.95 -19.03 -26.95
N PRO A 88 8.53 -20.06 -27.69
CA PRO A 88 7.22 -20.69 -27.67
C PRO A 88 7.06 -21.65 -26.48
N LYS A 89 5.87 -21.71 -25.92
CA LYS A 89 5.50 -22.73 -24.94
C LYS A 89 5.55 -24.13 -25.55
N GLY A 90 5.66 -25.14 -24.69
CA GLY A 90 5.80 -26.54 -25.09
C GLY A 90 7.25 -26.94 -25.46
N LYS A 91 8.17 -25.97 -25.63
CA LYS A 91 9.61 -26.19 -25.73
C LYS A 91 10.40 -25.77 -24.49
N ASN A 92 9.78 -24.96 -23.65
CA ASN A 92 10.30 -24.55 -22.33
C ASN A 92 9.15 -24.25 -21.38
N TYR A 93 9.47 -24.20 -20.09
CA TYR A 93 8.51 -23.93 -19.02
C TYR A 93 8.90 -22.69 -18.22
N THR A 94 9.73 -21.83 -18.82
CA THR A 94 10.26 -20.64 -18.17
C THR A 94 9.28 -19.48 -18.28
N PHE A 95 9.00 -18.85 -17.15
CA PHE A 95 8.37 -17.55 -17.11
C PHE A 95 8.81 -16.74 -15.87
N TYR A 96 8.54 -15.45 -15.92
CA TYR A 96 8.87 -14.50 -14.88
C TYR A 96 7.58 -13.92 -14.31
N VAL A 97 7.61 -13.60 -13.02
CA VAL A 97 6.52 -12.99 -12.28
C VAL A 97 7.02 -11.71 -11.64
N ALA A 98 6.40 -10.59 -11.98
CA ALA A 98 6.62 -9.31 -11.32
C ALA A 98 5.64 -9.14 -10.16
N SER A 99 6.10 -8.63 -9.03
CA SER A 99 5.25 -8.38 -7.89
C SER A 99 5.24 -6.92 -7.47
N ALA A 100 4.14 -6.49 -6.85
CA ALA A 100 3.94 -5.12 -6.40
C ALA A 100 5.03 -4.62 -5.42
N SER A 101 5.62 -5.53 -4.63
CA SER A 101 6.56 -5.16 -3.57
C SER A 101 7.58 -6.24 -3.19
N GLY A 102 7.63 -7.35 -3.96
CA GLY A 102 8.52 -8.50 -3.70
C GLY A 102 9.54 -8.79 -4.79
N GLY A 103 9.74 -7.85 -5.75
CA GLY A 103 10.68 -7.98 -6.86
C GLY A 103 10.19 -8.87 -7.99
N VAL A 104 11.13 -9.48 -8.72
CA VAL A 104 10.86 -10.39 -9.83
C VAL A 104 11.31 -11.81 -9.47
N TRP A 105 10.46 -12.77 -9.80
CA TRP A 105 10.71 -14.18 -9.58
C TRP A 105 10.70 -14.95 -10.90
N LYS A 106 11.58 -15.92 -11.02
CA LYS A 106 11.73 -16.80 -12.20
C LYS A 106 11.37 -18.22 -11.83
N THR A 107 10.65 -18.90 -12.72
CA THR A 107 10.54 -20.35 -12.72
C THR A 107 11.06 -20.90 -14.06
N GLU A 108 11.71 -22.04 -14.03
CA GLU A 108 12.18 -22.77 -15.22
C GLU A 108 11.44 -24.12 -15.41
N ASN A 109 10.49 -24.40 -14.50
CA ASN A 109 9.72 -25.65 -14.45
C ASN A 109 8.23 -25.38 -14.17
N GLU A 110 7.71 -24.32 -14.77
CA GLU A 110 6.29 -23.92 -14.72
C GLU A 110 5.72 -23.82 -13.30
N GLY A 111 6.45 -23.11 -12.43
CA GLY A 111 6.03 -22.81 -11.06
C GLY A 111 6.25 -23.92 -10.04
N THR A 112 6.97 -25.00 -10.41
CA THR A 112 7.32 -26.05 -9.44
C THR A 112 8.38 -25.56 -8.45
N THR A 113 9.31 -24.73 -8.91
CA THR A 113 10.27 -24.01 -8.05
C THR A 113 10.44 -22.56 -8.52
N TRP A 114 10.82 -21.70 -7.57
CA TRP A 114 10.94 -20.27 -7.80
C TRP A 114 12.32 -19.77 -7.37
N THR A 115 12.90 -18.88 -8.17
CA THR A 115 14.13 -18.16 -7.86
C THR A 115 13.90 -16.67 -7.94
N PRO A 116 14.14 -15.89 -6.86
CA PRO A 116 14.11 -14.44 -6.94
C PRO A 116 15.28 -13.95 -7.78
N VAL A 117 15.01 -13.08 -8.76
CA VAL A 117 16.02 -12.60 -9.72
C VAL A 117 16.17 -11.07 -9.72
N PHE A 118 15.41 -10.35 -8.90
CA PHE A 118 15.46 -8.89 -8.77
C PHE A 118 15.62 -8.50 -7.29
N GLU A 119 16.56 -9.16 -6.61
CA GLU A 119 16.92 -8.85 -5.23
C GLU A 119 18.02 -7.79 -5.16
N ASN A 120 18.11 -7.12 -4.02
CA ASN A 120 19.15 -6.11 -3.76
C ASN A 120 19.15 -4.95 -4.76
N MET A 121 18.00 -4.61 -5.30
CA MET A 121 17.77 -3.40 -6.08
C MET A 121 17.28 -2.27 -5.16
N VAL A 122 17.33 -1.04 -5.65
CA VAL A 122 16.90 0.15 -4.89
C VAL A 122 15.41 0.14 -4.51
N THR A 123 14.61 -0.65 -5.20
CA THR A 123 13.19 -0.88 -4.94
C THR A 123 12.83 -2.33 -5.27
N ALA A 124 11.89 -2.90 -4.54
CA ALA A 124 11.29 -4.19 -4.86
C ALA A 124 9.90 -4.04 -5.51
N ALA A 125 9.45 -2.82 -5.77
CA ALA A 125 8.18 -2.56 -6.43
C ALA A 125 8.33 -2.67 -7.94
N VAL A 126 7.56 -3.56 -8.57
CA VAL A 126 7.57 -3.75 -10.01
C VAL A 126 6.18 -3.51 -10.57
N GLY A 127 6.10 -2.67 -11.62
CA GLY A 127 4.87 -2.39 -12.33
C GLY A 127 4.68 -3.30 -13.55
N ASP A 128 5.76 -3.50 -14.33
CA ASP A 128 5.70 -4.25 -15.58
C ASP A 128 7.01 -4.99 -15.84
N ILE A 129 6.93 -6.12 -16.55
CA ILE A 129 8.09 -6.89 -16.98
C ILE A 129 7.93 -7.31 -18.45
N ALA A 130 8.92 -7.03 -19.28
CA ALA A 130 8.89 -7.36 -20.69
C ALA A 130 10.13 -8.19 -21.11
N LEU A 131 9.88 -9.23 -21.93
CA LEU A 131 10.90 -10.00 -22.62
C LEU A 131 11.05 -9.50 -24.05
N ALA A 132 12.28 -9.37 -24.53
CA ALA A 132 12.50 -9.08 -25.94
C ALA A 132 12.05 -10.27 -26.80
N PRO A 133 11.14 -10.09 -27.78
CA PRO A 133 10.71 -11.20 -28.64
C PRO A 133 11.83 -11.85 -29.44
N SER A 134 12.88 -11.08 -29.76
CA SER A 134 14.04 -11.56 -30.54
C SER A 134 15.11 -12.25 -29.70
N ASP A 135 15.17 -12.03 -28.39
CA ASP A 135 16.16 -12.65 -27.49
C ASP A 135 15.62 -12.80 -26.08
N PRO A 136 15.31 -14.01 -25.60
CA PRO A 136 14.76 -14.25 -24.27
C PRO A 136 15.75 -13.98 -23.10
N ASN A 137 17.01 -13.67 -23.39
CA ASN A 137 17.96 -13.23 -22.38
C ASN A 137 17.81 -11.74 -22.05
N ILE A 138 17.16 -10.96 -22.93
CA ILE A 138 16.95 -9.54 -22.74
C ILE A 138 15.59 -9.31 -22.07
N LEU A 139 15.65 -8.80 -20.85
CA LEU A 139 14.47 -8.42 -20.06
C LEU A 139 14.53 -6.94 -19.65
N TRP A 140 13.37 -6.36 -19.57
CA TRP A 140 13.18 -5.04 -19.00
C TRP A 140 12.21 -5.12 -17.83
N VAL A 141 12.51 -4.38 -16.76
CA VAL A 141 11.66 -4.21 -15.58
C VAL A 141 11.35 -2.72 -15.42
N GLY A 142 10.08 -2.40 -15.41
CA GLY A 142 9.56 -1.10 -15.02
C GLY A 142 9.19 -1.10 -13.54
N THR A 143 9.79 -0.20 -12.77
CA THR A 143 9.59 -0.18 -11.32
C THR A 143 8.44 0.74 -10.90
N GLY A 144 7.87 0.47 -9.72
CA GLY A 144 6.74 1.16 -9.13
C GLY A 144 5.39 0.58 -9.53
N GLU A 145 4.56 0.29 -8.56
CA GLU A 145 3.25 -0.32 -8.76
C GLU A 145 2.29 0.65 -9.48
N HIS A 146 1.84 0.27 -10.67
CA HIS A 146 0.90 1.08 -11.45
C HIS A 146 -0.58 0.84 -11.09
N ASN A 147 -0.86 -0.28 -10.43
CA ASN A 147 -2.18 -0.57 -9.85
C ASN A 147 -2.27 0.13 -8.51
N ILE A 148 -2.46 1.44 -8.56
CA ILE A 148 -2.35 2.32 -7.41
C ILE A 148 -3.35 1.99 -6.32
N PHE A 149 -2.83 1.74 -5.12
CA PHE A 149 -3.60 1.52 -3.91
C PHE A 149 -2.93 2.23 -2.72
N ARG A 150 -3.46 2.06 -1.50
CA ARG A 150 -2.93 2.74 -0.29
C ARG A 150 -1.50 2.34 0.05
N SER A 151 -1.14 1.12 -0.28
CA SER A 151 0.16 0.51 0.01
C SER A 151 1.13 0.55 -1.17
N SER A 152 0.75 1.13 -2.31
CA SER A 152 1.60 1.21 -3.50
C SER A 152 2.96 1.80 -3.18
N GLN A 153 4.00 1.17 -3.73
CA GLN A 153 5.39 1.56 -3.54
C GLN A 153 5.92 2.24 -4.78
N ALA A 154 6.65 3.33 -4.58
CA ALA A 154 7.25 4.09 -5.66
C ALA A 154 8.45 3.36 -6.27
N GLY A 155 8.51 3.34 -7.60
CA GLY A 155 9.65 2.89 -8.38
C GLY A 155 10.72 3.96 -8.56
N ILE A 156 11.69 3.64 -9.40
CA ILE A 156 12.83 4.52 -9.72
C ILE A 156 13.30 4.30 -11.17
N GLY A 157 12.36 4.26 -12.09
CA GLY A 157 12.65 4.08 -13.51
C GLY A 157 12.71 2.62 -13.96
N VAL A 158 13.56 2.37 -14.96
CA VAL A 158 13.63 1.08 -15.63
C VAL A 158 14.98 0.39 -15.46
N PHE A 159 14.94 -0.94 -15.46
CA PHE A 159 16.13 -1.80 -15.40
C PHE A 159 16.15 -2.77 -16.58
N LYS A 160 17.35 -3.07 -17.08
CA LYS A 160 17.58 -4.04 -18.15
C LYS A 160 18.49 -5.17 -17.69
N SER A 161 18.14 -6.38 -18.02
CA SER A 161 19.00 -7.56 -17.97
C SER A 161 19.30 -8.02 -19.40
N THR A 162 20.52 -8.56 -19.62
CA THR A 162 20.95 -9.20 -20.88
C THR A 162 21.40 -10.64 -20.65
N ASP A 163 21.11 -11.20 -19.48
CA ASP A 163 21.55 -12.51 -19.02
C ASP A 163 20.43 -13.32 -18.36
N ALA A 164 19.19 -13.15 -18.84
CA ALA A 164 17.98 -13.82 -18.35
C ALA A 164 17.70 -13.56 -16.85
N GLY A 165 17.94 -12.31 -16.41
CA GLY A 165 17.65 -11.85 -15.05
C GLY A 165 18.72 -12.13 -14.01
N LYS A 166 19.91 -12.60 -14.39
CA LYS A 166 21.00 -12.86 -13.42
C LYS A 166 21.65 -11.56 -12.93
N SER A 167 21.70 -10.54 -13.78
CA SER A 167 22.16 -9.19 -13.42
C SER A 167 21.30 -8.12 -14.07
N TRP A 168 21.31 -6.92 -13.47
CA TRP A 168 20.46 -5.80 -13.87
C TRP A 168 21.23 -4.48 -13.90
N ALA A 169 21.01 -3.70 -14.94
CA ALA A 169 21.50 -2.34 -15.05
C ALA A 169 20.34 -1.34 -14.98
N HIS A 170 20.50 -0.29 -14.19
CA HIS A 170 19.55 0.83 -14.18
C HIS A 170 19.70 1.64 -15.47
N MET A 171 18.61 1.83 -16.20
CA MET A 171 18.60 2.43 -17.54
C MET A 171 17.89 3.79 -17.58
N GLY A 172 17.80 4.48 -16.43
CA GLY A 172 17.23 5.84 -16.38
C GLY A 172 15.72 5.88 -16.13
N LEU A 173 15.07 6.96 -16.59
CA LEU A 173 13.67 7.31 -16.27
C LEU A 173 13.40 7.40 -14.77
N THR A 174 14.34 7.92 -14.03
CA THR A 174 14.47 7.82 -12.58
C THR A 174 13.30 8.46 -11.83
N ASP A 175 12.71 9.55 -12.34
CA ASP A 175 11.61 10.27 -11.68
C ASP A 175 10.20 9.87 -12.17
N THR A 176 10.10 8.76 -12.88
CA THR A 176 8.79 8.28 -13.37
C THR A 176 7.91 7.67 -12.28
N ASN A 177 8.48 7.24 -11.17
CA ASN A 177 7.84 6.61 -10.00
C ASN A 177 6.98 5.36 -10.29
N THR A 178 6.27 5.34 -11.41
CA THR A 178 5.42 4.20 -11.82
C THR A 178 5.58 3.93 -13.30
N ILE A 179 5.90 2.68 -13.63
CA ILE A 179 5.92 2.20 -15.02
C ILE A 179 4.79 1.20 -15.19
N ALA A 180 3.90 1.48 -16.13
CA ALA A 180 2.69 0.70 -16.33
C ALA A 180 2.80 -0.30 -17.48
N ARG A 181 3.64 -0.02 -18.49
CA ARG A 181 3.84 -0.91 -19.64
C ARG A 181 5.18 -0.65 -20.31
N ILE A 182 5.83 -1.74 -20.72
CA ILE A 182 7.03 -1.72 -21.56
C ILE A 182 6.74 -2.52 -22.83
N VAL A 183 6.96 -1.90 -23.99
CA VAL A 183 6.78 -2.53 -25.29
C VAL A 183 8.11 -2.53 -26.04
N ILE A 184 8.63 -3.73 -26.32
CA ILE A 184 9.89 -3.93 -27.01
C ILE A 184 9.60 -4.21 -28.48
N HIS A 185 10.34 -3.57 -29.39
CA HIS A 185 10.21 -3.81 -30.81
C HIS A 185 10.50 -5.29 -31.16
N PRO A 186 9.69 -5.95 -32.00
CA PRO A 186 9.71 -7.42 -32.18
C PRO A 186 11.03 -7.97 -32.70
N THR A 187 11.78 -7.20 -33.48
CA THR A 187 13.03 -7.66 -34.14
C THR A 187 14.28 -6.87 -33.72
N ASN A 188 14.12 -5.71 -33.07
CA ASN A 188 15.24 -4.90 -32.61
C ASN A 188 15.09 -4.58 -31.10
N PRO A 189 15.77 -5.31 -30.20
CA PRO A 189 15.60 -5.15 -28.74
C PRO A 189 16.16 -3.82 -28.20
N ASP A 190 16.84 -3.03 -29.02
CA ASP A 190 17.30 -1.70 -28.64
C ASP A 190 16.23 -0.60 -28.82
N ILE A 191 15.12 -0.91 -29.49
CA ILE A 191 13.96 -0.02 -29.60
C ILE A 191 12.93 -0.44 -28.57
N VAL A 192 12.70 0.43 -27.56
CA VAL A 192 11.75 0.17 -26.48
C VAL A 192 10.91 1.41 -26.20
N TYR A 193 9.63 1.18 -25.96
CA TYR A 193 8.68 2.20 -25.53
C TYR A 193 8.25 1.91 -24.09
N VAL A 194 8.12 2.95 -23.27
CA VAL A 194 7.76 2.85 -21.85
C VAL A 194 6.60 3.79 -21.54
N ALA A 195 5.52 3.23 -20.99
CA ALA A 195 4.38 3.97 -20.46
C ALA A 195 4.65 4.32 -18.99
N ALA A 196 4.84 5.60 -18.69
CA ALA A 196 5.15 6.13 -17.37
C ALA A 196 3.94 6.83 -16.76
N GLY A 197 3.51 6.38 -15.58
CA GLY A 197 2.39 6.94 -14.82
C GLY A 197 2.75 8.23 -14.08
N GLY A 198 4.02 8.40 -13.71
CA GLY A 198 4.52 9.52 -12.90
C GLY A 198 4.31 9.31 -11.40
N HIS A 199 4.51 10.38 -10.63
CA HIS A 199 4.28 10.38 -9.18
C HIS A 199 2.82 10.07 -8.84
N GLU A 200 2.61 9.36 -7.74
CA GLU A 200 1.27 9.05 -7.27
C GLU A 200 0.64 10.23 -6.51
N TRP A 201 1.41 10.90 -5.66
CA TRP A 201 0.92 11.88 -4.70
C TRP A 201 1.18 13.33 -5.09
N THR A 202 2.14 13.58 -5.96
CA THR A 202 2.52 14.91 -6.44
C THR A 202 2.49 14.99 -7.96
N LYS A 203 2.41 16.20 -8.47
CA LYS A 203 2.58 16.45 -9.90
C LYS A 203 4.05 16.35 -10.27
N ASN A 204 4.34 15.79 -11.43
CA ASN A 204 5.69 15.81 -12.00
C ASN A 204 5.64 15.76 -13.53
N ALA A 205 6.70 16.22 -14.18
CA ALA A 205 6.79 16.22 -15.62
C ALA A 205 7.24 14.87 -16.23
N ASP A 206 7.69 13.91 -15.40
CA ASP A 206 8.19 12.62 -15.87
C ASP A 206 7.07 11.59 -15.99
N ARG A 207 6.11 11.93 -16.86
CA ARG A 207 4.91 11.17 -17.23
C ARG A 207 4.78 11.07 -18.73
N GLY A 208 4.04 10.07 -19.21
CA GLY A 208 3.73 9.90 -20.62
C GLY A 208 4.45 8.72 -21.25
N VAL A 209 4.74 8.78 -22.54
CA VAL A 209 5.44 7.71 -23.25
C VAL A 209 6.86 8.13 -23.55
N TYR A 210 7.80 7.27 -23.21
CA TYR A 210 9.21 7.40 -23.53
C TYR A 210 9.64 6.38 -24.55
N LYS A 211 10.62 6.73 -25.40
CA LYS A 211 11.22 5.85 -26.40
C LYS A 211 12.75 5.86 -26.28
N THR A 212 13.36 4.71 -26.40
CA THR A 212 14.79 4.55 -26.69
C THR A 212 14.98 3.87 -28.04
N VAL A 213 16.13 4.15 -28.69
CA VAL A 213 16.56 3.46 -29.94
C VAL A 213 17.98 2.91 -29.81
N ASP A 214 18.57 3.01 -28.62
CA ASP A 214 19.97 2.64 -28.29
C ASP A 214 20.08 1.67 -27.10
N GLY A 215 18.97 0.96 -26.81
CA GLY A 215 18.92 -0.02 -25.73
C GLY A 215 18.86 0.58 -24.34
N GLY A 216 18.31 1.81 -24.22
CA GLY A 216 18.07 2.50 -22.95
C GLY A 216 19.19 3.42 -22.49
N LYS A 217 20.20 3.68 -23.32
CA LYS A 217 21.27 4.66 -23.00
C LYS A 217 20.74 6.08 -23.01
N THR A 218 19.82 6.38 -23.94
CA THR A 218 19.13 7.66 -24.02
C THR A 218 17.62 7.45 -24.19
N TRP A 219 16.83 8.42 -23.73
CA TRP A 219 15.37 8.37 -23.78
C TRP A 219 14.79 9.67 -24.33
N ASP A 220 13.90 9.56 -25.29
CA ASP A 220 13.07 10.65 -25.79
C ASP A 220 11.66 10.55 -25.17
N LYS A 221 11.16 11.65 -24.60
CA LYS A 221 9.76 11.74 -24.18
C LYS A 221 8.91 12.02 -25.42
N VAL A 222 8.31 11.00 -26.00
CA VAL A 222 7.62 11.06 -27.30
C VAL A 222 6.13 11.43 -27.18
N LEU A 223 5.52 11.24 -26.00
CA LEU A 223 4.16 11.70 -25.71
C LEU A 223 4.11 12.28 -24.30
N PHE A 224 3.71 13.54 -24.22
CA PHE A 224 3.45 14.24 -22.97
C PHE A 224 2.19 15.09 -23.11
N VAL A 225 1.26 14.98 -22.17
CA VAL A 225 0.01 15.76 -22.17
C VAL A 225 0.11 16.92 -21.16
N ASN A 226 0.34 16.61 -19.90
CA ASN A 226 0.57 17.57 -18.81
C ASN A 226 1.20 16.85 -17.60
N ASP A 227 1.51 17.61 -16.53
CA ASP A 227 2.16 17.13 -15.31
C ASP A 227 1.26 16.29 -14.37
N GLU A 228 0.01 16.03 -14.77
CA GLU A 228 -0.96 15.17 -14.06
C GLU A 228 -1.37 13.94 -14.89
N THR A 229 -1.04 13.90 -16.20
CA THR A 229 -1.48 12.84 -17.12
C THR A 229 -0.34 11.86 -17.41
N GLY A 230 -0.47 10.63 -16.93
CA GLY A 230 0.46 9.54 -17.19
C GLY A 230 -0.05 8.56 -18.25
N ALA A 231 0.86 7.71 -18.78
CA ALA A 231 0.52 6.60 -19.63
C ALA A 231 0.34 5.34 -18.77
N TYR A 232 -0.79 4.61 -18.97
CA TYR A 232 -1.18 3.46 -18.17
C TYR A 232 -1.37 2.16 -18.94
N ASP A 233 -1.45 2.24 -20.28
CA ASP A 233 -1.33 1.08 -21.17
C ASP A 233 -0.74 1.51 -22.51
N LEU A 234 -0.12 0.56 -23.23
CA LEU A 234 0.57 0.80 -24.49
C LEU A 234 0.57 -0.48 -25.31
N VAL A 235 0.10 -0.42 -26.55
CA VAL A 235 0.09 -1.55 -27.45
C VAL A 235 0.69 -1.17 -28.82
N MET A 236 1.38 -2.11 -29.46
CA MET A 236 2.00 -1.96 -30.78
C MET A 236 1.22 -2.78 -31.82
N ASP A 237 0.99 -2.23 -33.01
CA ASP A 237 0.42 -2.98 -34.11
C ASP A 237 1.42 -4.05 -34.58
N PRO A 238 1.07 -5.34 -34.54
CA PRO A 238 1.98 -6.43 -34.89
C PRO A 238 2.43 -6.42 -36.37
N ARG A 239 1.72 -5.71 -37.25
CA ARG A 239 2.04 -5.55 -38.70
C ARG A 239 3.00 -4.39 -38.94
N ALA A 240 2.99 -3.38 -38.04
CA ALA A 240 3.70 -2.12 -38.27
C ALA A 240 4.20 -1.59 -36.92
N SER A 241 5.44 -1.91 -36.59
CA SER A 241 6.05 -1.54 -35.28
C SER A 241 6.17 -0.03 -35.02
N ASP A 242 6.04 0.80 -36.06
CA ASP A 242 5.93 2.26 -35.93
C ASP A 242 4.51 2.74 -35.57
N THR A 243 3.52 1.84 -35.56
CA THR A 243 2.16 2.13 -35.11
C THR A 243 1.93 1.66 -33.69
N LEU A 244 1.64 2.61 -32.80
CA LEU A 244 1.34 2.33 -31.39
C LEU A 244 0.11 3.11 -30.94
N TYR A 245 -0.51 2.57 -29.88
CA TYR A 245 -1.62 3.20 -29.19
C TYR A 245 -1.26 3.33 -27.71
N ALA A 246 -1.45 4.52 -27.14
CA ALA A 246 -1.19 4.82 -25.74
C ALA A 246 -2.47 5.23 -25.02
N ALA A 247 -2.77 4.59 -23.91
CA ALA A 247 -3.86 4.96 -23.00
C ALA A 247 -3.34 5.89 -21.93
N MET A 248 -3.84 7.13 -21.94
CA MET A 248 -3.44 8.19 -21.02
C MET A 248 -4.52 8.40 -19.96
N TRP A 249 -4.10 8.60 -18.71
CA TRP A 249 -4.99 8.88 -17.60
C TRP A 249 -4.50 10.07 -16.78
N GLN A 250 -5.34 11.09 -16.65
CA GLN A 250 -5.09 12.24 -15.78
C GLN A 250 -5.64 11.94 -14.38
N ARG A 251 -4.78 12.04 -13.38
CA ARG A 251 -5.16 11.90 -11.98
C ARG A 251 -4.23 12.69 -11.05
N THR A 252 -4.81 13.14 -9.95
CA THR A 252 -4.07 13.61 -8.78
C THR A 252 -4.63 12.87 -7.57
N ARG A 253 -3.81 12.12 -6.86
CA ARG A 253 -4.25 11.41 -5.68
C ARG A 253 -4.11 12.26 -4.43
N LYS A 254 -5.16 12.26 -3.62
CA LYS A 254 -5.19 12.89 -2.30
C LYS A 254 -5.28 11.81 -1.21
N LYS A 255 -4.73 12.10 -0.03
CA LYS A 255 -4.73 11.14 1.10
C LYS A 255 -6.14 10.79 1.58
N TRP A 256 -7.11 11.66 1.33
CA TRP A 256 -8.49 11.59 1.81
C TRP A 256 -9.54 11.41 0.72
N ASN A 257 -9.14 11.36 -0.55
CA ASN A 257 -10.10 11.30 -1.66
C ASN A 257 -9.81 10.16 -2.61
N ASP A 258 -10.89 9.57 -3.11
CA ASP A 258 -10.86 8.64 -4.22
C ASP A 258 -10.53 9.40 -5.51
N PRO A 259 -9.66 8.90 -6.39
CA PRO A 259 -9.34 9.54 -7.67
C PRO A 259 -10.56 9.84 -8.55
N ARG A 260 -11.64 9.09 -8.41
CA ARG A 260 -12.90 9.28 -9.15
C ARG A 260 -13.64 10.57 -8.78
N ASN A 261 -13.33 11.18 -7.65
CA ASN A 261 -13.94 12.45 -7.21
C ASN A 261 -13.25 13.69 -7.77
N ASP A 262 -12.11 13.55 -8.43
CA ASP A 262 -11.41 14.69 -9.05
C ASP A 262 -11.88 14.88 -10.50
N ALA A 263 -12.91 15.68 -10.67
CA ALA A 263 -13.81 15.77 -11.82
C ALA A 263 -13.27 16.47 -13.09
N ALA A 264 -11.97 16.48 -13.39
CA ALA A 264 -11.49 17.13 -14.62
C ALA A 264 -10.32 16.38 -15.27
N SER A 265 -10.60 15.21 -15.82
CA SER A 265 -9.56 14.40 -16.49
C SER A 265 -9.42 14.68 -17.99
N VAL A 266 -9.40 15.98 -18.36
CA VAL A 266 -9.34 16.42 -19.78
C VAL A 266 -8.14 15.89 -20.55
N GLY A 267 -7.09 15.44 -19.88
CA GLY A 267 -5.92 14.79 -20.46
C GLY A 267 -6.09 13.30 -20.73
N SER A 268 -7.13 12.66 -20.18
CA SER A 268 -7.36 11.22 -20.36
C SER A 268 -7.87 10.89 -21.75
N GLY A 269 -7.30 9.85 -22.38
CA GLY A 269 -7.73 9.39 -23.70
C GLY A 269 -6.74 8.44 -24.34
N ILE A 270 -7.07 8.01 -25.54
CA ILE A 270 -6.23 7.15 -26.37
C ILE A 270 -5.56 8.01 -27.45
N PHE A 271 -4.28 7.83 -27.61
CA PHE A 271 -3.45 8.50 -28.63
C PHE A 271 -2.81 7.44 -29.53
N LYS A 272 -2.72 7.75 -30.83
CA LYS A 272 -2.13 6.88 -31.85
C LYS A 272 -0.94 7.58 -32.50
N THR A 273 0.13 6.82 -32.73
CA THR A 273 1.23 7.18 -33.65
C THR A 273 1.29 6.20 -34.80
N THR A 274 1.78 6.62 -35.98
CA THR A 274 2.10 5.78 -37.13
C THR A 274 3.50 6.02 -37.69
N ASP A 275 4.31 6.77 -36.91
CA ASP A 275 5.65 7.20 -37.31
C ASP A 275 6.70 6.93 -36.20
N GLY A 276 6.42 5.92 -35.38
CA GLY A 276 7.31 5.50 -34.31
C GLY A 276 7.41 6.49 -33.14
N GLY A 277 6.33 7.26 -32.92
CA GLY A 277 6.24 8.20 -31.81
C GLY A 277 6.70 9.62 -32.12
N LYS A 278 7.03 9.95 -33.38
CA LYS A 278 7.40 11.34 -33.73
C LYS A 278 6.19 12.28 -33.63
N THR A 279 5.00 11.78 -33.99
CA THR A 279 3.73 12.47 -33.82
C THR A 279 2.68 11.58 -33.20
N TRP A 280 1.80 12.15 -32.36
CA TRP A 280 0.69 11.47 -31.73
C TRP A 280 -0.62 12.21 -31.97
N THR A 281 -1.64 11.48 -32.36
CA THR A 281 -2.99 12.02 -32.63
C THR A 281 -4.00 11.39 -31.67
N PRO A 282 -4.86 12.19 -31.01
CA PRO A 282 -5.93 11.64 -30.18
C PRO A 282 -6.97 10.90 -31.05
N VAL A 283 -7.30 9.67 -30.64
CA VAL A 283 -8.25 8.78 -31.37
C VAL A 283 -9.40 8.38 -30.42
N ASN A 284 -10.22 9.35 -30.05
CA ASN A 284 -11.22 9.21 -28.99
C ASN A 284 -12.68 9.27 -29.48
N LYS A 285 -12.92 9.25 -30.78
CA LYS A 285 -14.29 9.38 -31.35
C LYS A 285 -15.15 8.18 -30.95
N GLY A 286 -16.21 8.42 -30.16
CA GLY A 286 -17.11 7.38 -29.65
C GLY A 286 -16.85 6.99 -28.19
N LEU A 287 -15.73 7.40 -27.59
CA LEU A 287 -15.48 7.26 -26.16
C LEU A 287 -16.26 8.33 -25.35
N PRO A 288 -16.44 8.16 -24.03
CA PRO A 288 -17.02 9.18 -23.17
C PRO A 288 -16.32 10.54 -23.29
N ASP A 289 -16.99 11.61 -22.85
CA ASP A 289 -16.37 12.95 -22.77
C ASP A 289 -15.07 12.91 -21.96
N ALA A 290 -14.05 13.67 -22.39
CA ALA A 290 -12.71 13.65 -21.81
C ALA A 290 -12.71 13.84 -20.27
N ARG A 291 -13.58 14.72 -19.76
CA ARG A 291 -13.70 15.01 -18.33
C ARG A 291 -14.15 13.82 -17.46
N TRP A 292 -14.75 12.80 -18.09
CA TRP A 292 -15.28 11.63 -17.42
C TRP A 292 -14.45 10.36 -17.64
N ARG A 293 -13.37 10.45 -18.41
CA ARG A 293 -12.50 9.31 -18.64
C ARG A 293 -11.55 9.12 -17.48
N GLY A 294 -11.76 8.05 -16.73
CA GLY A 294 -10.84 7.55 -15.72
C GLY A 294 -9.72 6.71 -16.34
N ARG A 295 -9.35 5.62 -15.65
CA ARG A 295 -8.36 4.67 -16.15
C ARG A 295 -8.86 4.00 -17.43
N ILE A 296 -7.91 3.77 -18.35
CA ILE A 296 -8.15 3.17 -19.67
C ILE A 296 -7.21 1.98 -19.83
N GLY A 297 -7.77 0.79 -20.02
CA GLY A 297 -7.04 -0.40 -20.46
C GLY A 297 -7.22 -0.59 -21.97
N LEU A 298 -6.21 -1.09 -22.65
CA LEU A 298 -6.18 -1.19 -24.11
C LEU A 298 -5.53 -2.49 -24.54
N ASP A 299 -6.09 -3.15 -25.57
CA ASP A 299 -5.45 -4.27 -26.22
C ASP A 299 -5.85 -4.40 -27.70
N ILE A 300 -5.04 -5.14 -28.48
CA ILE A 300 -5.15 -5.33 -29.92
C ILE A 300 -5.14 -6.82 -30.27
N CYS A 301 -6.05 -7.25 -31.14
CA CYS A 301 -6.06 -8.63 -31.62
C CYS A 301 -4.93 -8.87 -32.64
N LEU A 302 -4.02 -9.81 -32.33
CA LEU A 302 -2.88 -10.08 -33.23
C LEU A 302 -3.30 -10.63 -34.57
N ALA A 303 -4.34 -11.49 -34.64
CA ALA A 303 -4.85 -12.05 -35.91
C ALA A 303 -5.65 -11.03 -36.73
N LYS A 304 -6.21 -9.99 -36.10
CA LYS A 304 -6.99 -8.93 -36.77
C LYS A 304 -6.66 -7.56 -36.15
N PRO A 305 -5.49 -6.98 -36.45
CA PRO A 305 -5.00 -5.78 -35.78
C PRO A 305 -5.80 -4.49 -35.98
N ASP A 306 -6.76 -4.47 -36.92
CA ASP A 306 -7.73 -3.38 -37.04
C ASP A 306 -8.79 -3.43 -35.94
N THR A 307 -8.87 -4.58 -35.20
CA THR A 307 -9.76 -4.75 -34.04
C THR A 307 -9.00 -4.49 -32.76
N LEU A 308 -9.40 -3.41 -32.08
CA LEU A 308 -8.92 -3.04 -30.75
C LEU A 308 -10.08 -3.02 -29.76
N TYR A 309 -9.75 -3.28 -28.52
CA TYR A 309 -10.66 -3.13 -27.38
C TYR A 309 -10.08 -2.20 -26.35
N THR A 310 -10.96 -1.43 -25.72
CA THR A 310 -10.59 -0.59 -24.58
C THR A 310 -11.62 -0.70 -23.47
N LEU A 311 -11.15 -0.87 -22.24
CA LEU A 311 -11.95 -0.77 -21.01
C LEU A 311 -11.76 0.62 -20.44
N VAL A 312 -12.82 1.45 -20.43
CA VAL A 312 -12.78 2.82 -19.93
C VAL A 312 -13.60 2.91 -18.64
N ASP A 313 -12.96 3.34 -17.55
CA ASP A 313 -13.67 3.67 -16.31
C ASP A 313 -14.33 5.05 -16.47
N ASN A 314 -15.66 5.09 -16.51
CA ASN A 314 -16.43 6.30 -16.79
C ASN A 314 -16.94 6.93 -15.49
N TYR A 315 -16.37 8.08 -15.11
CA TYR A 315 -16.67 8.83 -13.88
C TYR A 315 -17.92 9.70 -14.00
N GLU A 316 -18.65 9.68 -15.12
CA GLU A 316 -19.92 10.41 -15.26
C GLU A 316 -20.91 9.93 -14.18
N ILE A 317 -21.45 10.88 -13.40
CA ILE A 317 -22.41 10.58 -12.35
C ILE A 317 -23.69 10.03 -12.98
N SER A 318 -24.09 8.83 -12.61
CA SER A 318 -25.34 8.20 -13.06
C SER A 318 -26.51 8.52 -12.15
N ARG A 319 -26.26 8.67 -10.84
CA ARG A 319 -27.21 9.15 -9.83
C ARG A 319 -26.51 9.58 -8.56
N GLU A 320 -27.16 10.44 -7.81
CA GLU A 320 -26.72 10.81 -6.46
C GLU A 320 -27.01 9.66 -5.47
N PRO A 321 -26.14 9.44 -4.47
CA PRO A 321 -26.42 8.50 -3.41
C PRO A 321 -27.48 9.03 -2.44
N THR A 322 -28.27 8.14 -1.88
CA THR A 322 -29.10 8.47 -0.71
C THR A 322 -28.22 8.62 0.54
N PRO A 323 -28.68 9.31 1.59
CA PRO A 323 -27.90 9.42 2.84
C PRO A 323 -27.51 8.06 3.45
N GLN A 324 -28.31 7.02 3.24
CA GLN A 324 -28.03 5.66 3.73
C GLN A 324 -26.97 4.93 2.89
N GLU A 325 -26.78 5.35 1.65
CA GLU A 325 -25.77 4.77 0.73
C GLU A 325 -24.43 5.48 0.79
N ILE A 326 -24.34 6.63 1.48
CA ILE A 326 -23.06 7.32 1.70
C ILE A 326 -22.25 6.50 2.70
N THR A 327 -21.42 5.64 2.17
CA THR A 327 -20.47 4.82 2.92
C THR A 327 -19.05 5.31 2.65
N ASP A 328 -18.05 4.52 2.98
CA ASP A 328 -16.68 4.83 2.59
C ASP A 328 -16.45 4.61 1.08
N SER A 329 -15.27 5.01 0.61
CA SER A 329 -14.88 4.95 -0.80
C SER A 329 -14.78 3.55 -1.41
N TYR A 330 -14.98 2.51 -0.62
CA TYR A 330 -14.91 1.15 -1.13
C TYR A 330 -16.08 0.78 -2.04
N GLY A 331 -17.23 1.35 -1.80
CA GLY A 331 -18.42 1.08 -2.59
C GLY A 331 -18.73 2.18 -3.60
N VAL A 332 -18.86 3.39 -3.12
CA VAL A 332 -19.39 4.51 -3.91
C VAL A 332 -18.58 5.77 -3.62
N PRO A 333 -18.11 6.49 -4.65
CA PRO A 333 -17.53 7.81 -4.49
C PRO A 333 -18.52 8.76 -3.79
N SER A 334 -18.06 9.64 -2.92
CA SER A 334 -18.91 10.61 -2.25
C SER A 334 -19.59 11.59 -3.22
N SER A 335 -19.03 11.75 -4.43
CA SER A 335 -19.59 12.55 -5.51
C SER A 335 -20.81 11.93 -6.20
N GLY A 336 -21.12 10.65 -5.94
CA GLY A 336 -22.27 9.94 -6.49
C GLY A 336 -21.94 8.60 -7.14
N PHE A 337 -22.99 7.90 -7.55
CA PHE A 337 -22.82 6.65 -8.31
C PHE A 337 -22.41 6.98 -9.74
N ILE A 338 -21.22 6.52 -10.14
CA ILE A 338 -20.69 6.71 -11.49
C ILE A 338 -21.27 5.69 -12.47
N ARG A 339 -21.11 5.93 -13.78
CA ARG A 339 -21.45 4.94 -14.81
C ARG A 339 -20.55 3.71 -14.73
N GLY A 340 -19.29 3.86 -14.25
CA GLY A 340 -18.33 2.78 -14.09
C GLY A 340 -17.73 2.32 -15.42
N ALA A 341 -16.99 1.19 -15.38
CA ALA A 341 -16.27 0.70 -16.53
C ALA A 341 -17.19 0.15 -17.61
N ALA A 342 -16.86 0.50 -18.86
CA ALA A 342 -17.51 -0.05 -20.05
C ALA A 342 -16.45 -0.41 -21.09
N VAL A 343 -16.72 -1.43 -21.90
CA VAL A 343 -15.86 -1.85 -23.00
C VAL A 343 -16.32 -1.24 -24.30
N TYR A 344 -15.35 -0.70 -25.03
CA TYR A 344 -15.51 -0.15 -26.38
C TYR A 344 -14.65 -0.96 -27.35
N ARG A 345 -15.16 -1.16 -28.54
CA ARG A 345 -14.50 -1.85 -29.67
C ARG A 345 -14.29 -0.90 -30.83
N SER A 346 -13.14 -0.98 -31.45
CA SER A 346 -12.84 -0.41 -32.76
C SER A 346 -12.57 -1.54 -33.74
N ASP A 347 -13.09 -1.44 -34.96
CA ASP A 347 -12.76 -2.34 -36.08
C ASP A 347 -12.10 -1.57 -37.24
N ASP A 348 -11.66 -0.34 -36.98
CA ASP A 348 -11.05 0.59 -37.96
C ASP A 348 -9.69 1.14 -37.44
N ALA A 349 -8.93 0.30 -36.77
CA ALA A 349 -7.62 0.63 -36.23
C ALA A 349 -7.63 1.87 -35.29
N GLY A 350 -8.66 1.98 -34.45
CA GLY A 350 -8.81 3.03 -33.44
C GLY A 350 -9.41 4.35 -33.96
N ALA A 351 -9.82 4.45 -35.24
CA ALA A 351 -10.39 5.69 -35.78
C ALA A 351 -11.75 6.03 -35.14
N THR A 352 -12.57 5.00 -34.85
CA THR A 352 -13.84 5.13 -34.13
C THR A 352 -14.02 4.01 -33.11
N TRP A 353 -14.74 4.33 -32.03
CA TRP A 353 -15.05 3.40 -30.94
C TRP A 353 -16.54 3.26 -30.75
N THR A 354 -17.00 2.03 -30.58
CA THR A 354 -18.41 1.71 -30.30
C THR A 354 -18.48 1.00 -28.97
N GLN A 355 -19.32 1.48 -28.06
CA GLN A 355 -19.59 0.78 -26.80
C GLN A 355 -20.25 -0.56 -27.10
N VAL A 356 -19.70 -1.66 -26.58
CA VAL A 356 -20.18 -3.02 -26.82
C VAL A 356 -20.68 -3.72 -25.55
N SER A 357 -20.31 -3.23 -24.36
CA SER A 357 -20.79 -3.76 -23.09
C SER A 357 -21.76 -2.80 -22.38
N GLY A 358 -22.55 -3.30 -21.43
CA GLY A 358 -23.44 -2.48 -20.61
C GLY A 358 -24.65 -1.89 -21.35
N LEU A 359 -25.04 -2.47 -22.50
CA LEU A 359 -26.11 -1.97 -23.36
C LEU A 359 -27.50 -2.43 -22.92
N THR A 360 -27.58 -3.58 -22.22
CA THR A 360 -28.84 -4.10 -21.64
C THR A 360 -28.79 -3.98 -20.12
N PRO A 361 -29.95 -4.01 -19.41
CA PRO A 361 -29.97 -4.01 -17.95
C PRO A 361 -29.11 -5.10 -17.30
N GLN A 362 -29.09 -6.31 -17.88
CA GLN A 362 -28.29 -7.45 -17.39
C GLN A 362 -26.79 -7.19 -17.58
N GLN A 363 -26.40 -6.69 -18.76
CA GLN A 363 -24.99 -6.33 -19.03
C GLN A 363 -24.54 -5.18 -18.14
N LYS A 364 -25.40 -4.18 -17.95
CA LYS A 364 -25.11 -3.05 -17.06
C LYS A 364 -24.87 -3.53 -15.63
N ALA A 365 -25.77 -4.35 -15.08
CA ALA A 365 -25.62 -4.92 -13.76
C ALA A 365 -24.37 -5.81 -13.60
N PHE A 366 -23.94 -6.49 -14.66
CA PHE A 366 -22.68 -7.23 -14.68
C PHE A 366 -21.49 -6.27 -14.59
N MET A 367 -21.44 -5.25 -15.45
CA MET A 367 -20.33 -4.28 -15.47
C MET A 367 -20.24 -3.48 -14.17
N GLU A 368 -21.35 -3.09 -13.58
CA GLU A 368 -21.40 -2.43 -12.27
C GLU A 368 -20.78 -3.30 -11.17
N ARG A 369 -21.10 -4.60 -11.13
CA ARG A 369 -20.47 -5.52 -10.16
C ARG A 369 -18.98 -5.75 -10.45
N HIS A 370 -18.58 -5.75 -11.71
CA HIS A 370 -17.19 -5.96 -12.12
C HIS A 370 -16.30 -4.76 -11.79
N SER A 371 -16.81 -3.55 -11.97
CA SER A 371 -16.06 -2.29 -11.87
C SER A 371 -16.44 -1.42 -10.67
N GLY A 372 -17.46 -1.79 -9.90
CA GLY A 372 -18.11 -0.94 -8.91
C GLY A 372 -17.21 -0.46 -7.79
N THR A 373 -16.21 -1.25 -7.40
CA THR A 373 -15.33 -0.91 -6.29
C THR A 373 -14.00 -0.31 -6.71
N TYR A 374 -13.32 -0.87 -7.72
CA TYR A 374 -11.92 -0.53 -8.01
C TYR A 374 -11.59 -0.47 -9.51
N GLY A 375 -12.50 0.02 -10.36
CA GLY A 375 -12.23 0.16 -11.79
C GLY A 375 -10.93 0.92 -12.09
N TRP A 376 -10.60 1.89 -11.25
CA TRP A 376 -9.37 2.67 -11.34
C TRP A 376 -8.10 1.89 -10.94
N VAL A 377 -8.23 0.79 -10.19
CA VAL A 377 -7.09 -0.10 -9.84
C VAL A 377 -6.87 -1.13 -10.94
N PHE A 378 -7.93 -1.80 -11.39
CA PHE A 378 -7.82 -2.94 -12.30
C PHE A 378 -7.77 -2.52 -13.76
N GLY A 379 -8.80 -1.92 -14.29
CA GLY A 379 -8.89 -1.25 -15.60
C GLY A 379 -8.18 -1.92 -16.77
N GLN A 380 -8.07 -3.26 -16.83
CA GLN A 380 -7.34 -3.97 -17.88
C GLN A 380 -8.24 -4.92 -18.66
N ILE A 381 -7.95 -5.01 -19.97
CA ILE A 381 -8.57 -5.95 -20.91
C ILE A 381 -7.48 -6.66 -21.70
N ARG A 382 -7.67 -7.94 -22.03
CA ARG A 382 -6.79 -8.69 -22.93
C ARG A 382 -7.63 -9.44 -23.95
N VAL A 383 -7.26 -9.31 -25.23
CA VAL A 383 -7.93 -9.95 -26.35
C VAL A 383 -7.20 -11.25 -26.69
N ASP A 384 -7.93 -12.29 -27.02
CA ASP A 384 -7.33 -13.53 -27.53
C ASP A 384 -6.55 -13.18 -28.82
N PRO A 385 -5.26 -13.50 -28.89
CA PRO A 385 -4.43 -13.15 -30.05
C PRO A 385 -4.94 -13.76 -31.35
N ASN A 386 -5.70 -14.86 -31.30
CA ASN A 386 -6.17 -15.60 -32.44
C ASN A 386 -7.67 -15.41 -32.75
N ASP A 387 -8.44 -14.83 -31.82
CA ASP A 387 -9.89 -14.67 -31.97
C ASP A 387 -10.33 -13.27 -31.50
N PRO A 388 -10.71 -12.38 -32.41
CA PRO A 388 -11.12 -11.02 -32.07
C PRO A 388 -12.44 -10.95 -31.28
N GLU A 389 -13.23 -12.02 -31.23
CA GLU A 389 -14.49 -12.06 -30.45
C GLU A 389 -14.29 -12.53 -29.02
N THR A 390 -13.13 -13.11 -28.71
CA THR A 390 -12.79 -13.56 -27.35
C THR A 390 -11.91 -12.53 -26.63
N SER A 391 -12.33 -12.07 -25.46
CA SER A 391 -11.57 -11.17 -24.60
C SER A 391 -11.79 -11.45 -23.13
N TYR A 392 -10.82 -11.05 -22.32
CA TYR A 392 -10.83 -11.18 -20.85
C TYR A 392 -10.77 -9.80 -20.21
N ILE A 393 -11.62 -9.55 -19.21
CA ILE A 393 -11.53 -8.36 -18.39
C ILE A 393 -11.07 -8.74 -16.97
N MET A 394 -10.12 -7.94 -16.48
CA MET A 394 -9.49 -8.13 -15.18
C MET A 394 -10.04 -7.12 -14.19
N GLY A 395 -10.44 -7.62 -13.05
CA GLY A 395 -10.99 -6.87 -11.93
C GLY A 395 -11.00 -7.75 -10.70
N VAL A 396 -11.82 -7.41 -9.70
CA VAL A 396 -12.05 -8.32 -8.56
C VAL A 396 -12.43 -9.72 -9.07
N PRO A 397 -13.46 -9.91 -9.92
CA PRO A 397 -13.65 -11.15 -10.65
C PRO A 397 -12.81 -11.19 -11.94
N PHE A 398 -12.47 -12.38 -12.39
CA PHE A 398 -11.90 -12.64 -13.71
C PHE A 398 -12.99 -13.12 -14.65
N SER A 399 -13.16 -12.44 -15.79
CA SER A 399 -14.31 -12.71 -16.67
C SER A 399 -13.91 -12.74 -18.14
N VAL A 400 -14.63 -13.60 -18.92
CA VAL A 400 -14.39 -13.79 -20.35
C VAL A 400 -15.65 -13.48 -21.14
N SER A 401 -15.48 -12.89 -22.31
CA SER A 401 -16.46 -12.77 -23.38
C SER A 401 -15.99 -13.59 -24.58
N ALA A 402 -16.91 -14.19 -25.32
CA ALA A 402 -16.66 -14.90 -26.57
C ALA A 402 -17.59 -14.39 -27.70
N ASP A 403 -18.14 -13.17 -27.55
CA ASP A 403 -19.11 -12.57 -28.49
C ASP A 403 -18.81 -11.08 -28.74
N GLY A 404 -17.54 -10.68 -28.68
CA GLY A 404 -17.12 -9.31 -28.90
C GLY A 404 -17.50 -8.36 -27.78
N CYS A 405 -17.43 -8.83 -26.54
CA CYS A 405 -17.73 -8.11 -25.30
C CYS A 405 -19.20 -7.72 -25.10
N LYS A 406 -20.13 -8.35 -25.82
CA LYS A 406 -21.56 -8.14 -25.62
C LYS A 406 -22.05 -8.80 -24.33
N THR A 407 -21.58 -10.05 -24.06
CA THR A 407 -21.86 -10.76 -22.81
C THR A 407 -20.59 -11.26 -22.16
N TYR A 408 -20.64 -11.43 -20.85
CA TYR A 408 -19.52 -11.92 -20.05
C TYR A 408 -19.91 -13.07 -19.16
N LYS A 409 -18.97 -14.00 -18.99
CA LYS A 409 -19.03 -15.08 -18.01
C LYS A 409 -17.90 -14.92 -17.01
N THR A 410 -18.21 -14.85 -15.73
CA THR A 410 -17.20 -14.93 -14.69
C THR A 410 -16.62 -16.34 -14.64
N LEU A 411 -15.32 -16.46 -14.70
CA LEU A 411 -14.57 -17.72 -14.56
C LEU A 411 -14.42 -18.03 -13.07
N ARG A 412 -15.44 -18.62 -12.48
CA ARG A 412 -15.51 -18.88 -11.02
C ARG A 412 -14.44 -19.84 -10.52
N GLU A 413 -13.95 -20.72 -11.40
CA GLU A 413 -12.89 -21.69 -11.09
C GLU A 413 -11.49 -21.05 -11.14
N ALA A 414 -11.38 -19.81 -11.62
CA ALA A 414 -10.12 -19.06 -11.57
C ALA A 414 -9.77 -18.73 -10.13
N PRO A 415 -8.65 -19.25 -9.60
CA PRO A 415 -8.26 -19.06 -8.22
C PRO A 415 -7.79 -17.62 -7.98
N GLY A 416 -7.98 -17.15 -6.76
CA GLY A 416 -7.66 -15.78 -6.36
C GLY A 416 -8.61 -14.74 -6.96
N GLY A 417 -8.74 -13.62 -6.28
CA GLY A 417 -9.42 -12.42 -6.76
C GLY A 417 -8.41 -11.35 -7.17
N ASP A 418 -8.93 -10.19 -7.57
CA ASP A 418 -8.09 -9.01 -7.81
C ASP A 418 -7.01 -9.28 -8.86
N ASN A 419 -7.46 -9.35 -10.14
CA ASN A 419 -6.65 -9.81 -11.25
C ASN A 419 -5.93 -8.64 -11.92
N HIS A 420 -4.61 -8.75 -12.11
CA HIS A 420 -3.75 -7.67 -12.62
C HIS A 420 -3.03 -8.02 -13.91
N ALA A 421 -2.75 -9.30 -14.15
CA ALA A 421 -1.98 -9.75 -15.29
C ALA A 421 -2.65 -10.93 -15.99
N LEU A 422 -2.57 -10.92 -17.32
CA LEU A 422 -2.95 -12.07 -18.15
C LEU A 422 -2.04 -12.14 -19.39
N TRP A 423 -1.40 -13.27 -19.56
CA TRP A 423 -0.75 -13.65 -20.81
C TRP A 423 -1.51 -14.81 -21.45
N ILE A 424 -1.81 -14.67 -22.73
CA ILE A 424 -2.47 -15.69 -23.58
C ILE A 424 -1.43 -16.16 -24.59
N ASP A 425 -1.21 -17.47 -24.70
CA ASP A 425 -0.25 -18.01 -25.66
C ASP A 425 -0.69 -17.74 -27.09
N PRO A 426 0.03 -16.93 -27.89
CA PRO A 426 -0.34 -16.64 -29.26
C PRO A 426 -0.27 -17.86 -30.17
N ALA A 427 0.44 -18.94 -29.78
CA ALA A 427 0.46 -20.19 -30.51
C ALA A 427 -0.67 -21.16 -30.10
N ASN A 428 -1.26 -20.98 -28.92
CA ASN A 428 -2.30 -21.84 -28.37
C ASN A 428 -3.15 -21.12 -27.31
N SER A 429 -4.23 -20.48 -27.73
CA SER A 429 -5.13 -19.72 -26.85
C SER A 429 -5.80 -20.55 -25.71
N ASN A 430 -5.58 -21.87 -25.65
CA ASN A 430 -6.00 -22.66 -24.49
C ASN A 430 -5.09 -22.41 -23.28
N TYR A 431 -3.84 -21.99 -23.51
CA TYR A 431 -2.90 -21.68 -22.42
C TYR A 431 -3.06 -20.24 -21.97
N LEU A 432 -3.39 -20.09 -20.67
CA LEU A 432 -3.50 -18.81 -20.01
C LEU A 432 -2.57 -18.81 -18.78
N LEU A 433 -1.82 -17.72 -18.59
CA LEU A 433 -1.07 -17.44 -17.38
C LEU A 433 -1.61 -16.16 -16.76
N LYS A 434 -2.16 -16.27 -15.54
CA LYS A 434 -2.83 -15.18 -14.84
C LYS A 434 -2.09 -14.81 -13.55
N GLY A 435 -1.92 -13.51 -13.28
CA GLY A 435 -1.48 -12.95 -12.01
C GLY A 435 -2.61 -12.26 -11.24
N CYS A 436 -2.64 -12.45 -9.94
CA CYS A 436 -3.64 -11.86 -9.04
C CYS A 436 -3.02 -11.49 -7.69
N ASP A 437 -3.83 -10.97 -6.76
CA ASP A 437 -3.35 -10.57 -5.43
C ASP A 437 -2.85 -11.74 -4.57
N GLN A 438 -3.19 -12.99 -4.94
CA GLN A 438 -2.82 -14.19 -4.18
C GLN A 438 -1.78 -15.08 -4.87
N GLY A 439 -1.22 -14.65 -6.00
CA GLY A 439 -0.20 -15.43 -6.70
C GLY A 439 -0.47 -15.58 -8.20
N VAL A 440 -0.03 -16.69 -8.78
CA VAL A 440 -0.08 -16.98 -10.22
C VAL A 440 -0.87 -18.26 -10.50
N ALA A 441 -1.66 -18.24 -11.58
CA ALA A 441 -2.40 -19.42 -12.01
C ALA A 441 -2.22 -19.70 -13.50
N VAL A 442 -2.14 -20.99 -13.85
CA VAL A 442 -2.06 -21.49 -15.22
C VAL A 442 -3.32 -22.25 -15.56
N SER A 443 -3.87 -22.01 -16.73
CA SER A 443 -4.92 -22.82 -17.36
C SER A 443 -4.42 -23.37 -18.70
N TYR A 444 -4.85 -24.59 -19.04
CA TYR A 444 -4.55 -25.27 -20.32
C TYR A 444 -5.79 -25.46 -21.19
N ASP A 445 -6.93 -24.89 -20.76
CA ASP A 445 -8.26 -25.13 -21.34
C ASP A 445 -9.14 -23.86 -21.39
N LYS A 446 -8.50 -22.71 -21.67
CA LYS A 446 -9.18 -21.40 -21.74
C LYS A 446 -9.87 -21.00 -20.41
N GLY A 447 -9.32 -21.41 -19.26
CA GLY A 447 -9.82 -21.02 -17.96
C GLY A 447 -10.95 -21.89 -17.41
N GLN A 448 -11.17 -23.10 -17.96
CA GLN A 448 -12.13 -24.05 -17.40
C GLN A 448 -11.58 -24.74 -16.16
N SER A 449 -10.27 -24.99 -16.11
CA SER A 449 -9.54 -25.49 -14.95
C SER A 449 -8.23 -24.74 -14.76
N TRP A 450 -7.72 -24.75 -13.52
CA TRP A 450 -6.55 -23.97 -13.15
C TRP A 450 -5.61 -24.73 -12.23
N ARG A 451 -4.31 -24.51 -12.41
CA ARG A 451 -3.26 -24.85 -11.47
C ARG A 451 -2.77 -23.57 -10.82
N PHE A 452 -2.84 -23.48 -9.49
CA PHE A 452 -2.53 -22.28 -8.73
C PHE A 452 -1.19 -22.42 -8.00
N PHE A 453 -0.35 -21.39 -8.09
CA PHE A 453 0.95 -21.31 -7.47
C PHE A 453 0.97 -20.19 -6.44
N GLN A 454 0.84 -20.56 -5.19
CA GLN A 454 0.99 -19.66 -4.04
C GLN A 454 2.09 -20.12 -3.09
N ASN A 455 2.45 -21.41 -3.11
CA ASN A 455 3.49 -21.97 -2.27
C ASN A 455 4.87 -21.57 -2.81
N GLU A 456 5.79 -21.24 -1.90
CA GLU A 456 7.19 -20.88 -2.18
C GLU A 456 7.40 -19.60 -3.04
N LEU A 457 6.35 -18.99 -3.55
CA LEU A 457 6.39 -17.66 -4.14
C LEU A 457 6.21 -16.61 -3.02
N ASN A 458 7.29 -16.31 -2.32
CA ASN A 458 7.30 -15.57 -1.06
C ASN A 458 7.23 -14.05 -1.30
N ILE A 459 6.08 -13.56 -1.76
CA ILE A 459 5.81 -12.15 -2.06
C ILE A 459 4.64 -11.57 -1.25
N CYS A 460 4.24 -12.22 -0.16
CA CYS A 460 3.15 -11.76 0.69
C CYS A 460 3.46 -10.43 1.40
N GLN A 461 2.41 -9.62 1.61
CA GLN A 461 2.49 -8.22 1.99
C GLN A 461 1.95 -8.00 3.41
N PHE A 462 2.77 -8.17 4.44
CA PHE A 462 2.38 -7.87 5.82
C PHE A 462 2.30 -6.37 6.09
N PHE A 463 1.32 -5.99 6.90
CA PHE A 463 1.15 -4.62 7.42
C PHE A 463 1.79 -4.43 8.80
N ASN A 464 1.72 -5.44 9.65
CA ASN A 464 2.11 -5.35 11.05
C ASN A 464 2.55 -6.71 11.61
N ILE A 465 3.09 -6.69 12.83
CA ILE A 465 3.43 -7.89 13.58
C ILE A 465 3.21 -7.67 15.07
N ASN A 466 2.70 -8.70 15.76
CA ASN A 466 2.72 -8.83 17.20
C ASN A 466 3.03 -10.29 17.59
N TYR A 467 3.11 -10.60 18.88
CA TYR A 467 3.52 -11.92 19.39
C TYR A 467 2.71 -12.33 20.63
N ASP A 468 2.71 -13.64 20.92
CA ASP A 468 2.24 -14.20 22.18
C ASP A 468 3.40 -14.64 23.07
N MET A 469 3.07 -15.05 24.30
CA MET A 469 4.03 -15.56 25.29
C MET A 469 4.04 -17.09 25.42
N ALA A 470 3.45 -17.81 24.46
CA ALA A 470 3.49 -19.28 24.39
C ALA A 470 4.93 -19.82 24.20
N THR A 471 5.12 -21.14 24.30
CA THR A 471 6.42 -21.80 24.06
C THR A 471 6.21 -23.00 23.12
N PRO A 472 6.75 -22.96 21.90
CA PRO A 472 7.36 -21.80 21.22
C PRO A 472 6.37 -20.65 21.05
N PHE A 473 6.86 -19.40 21.02
CA PHE A 473 5.97 -18.27 20.80
C PHE A 473 5.50 -18.19 19.34
N LYS A 474 4.35 -17.55 19.14
CA LYS A 474 3.83 -17.28 17.81
C LYS A 474 3.90 -15.79 17.51
N VAL A 475 4.09 -15.48 16.23
CA VAL A 475 3.92 -14.14 15.68
C VAL A 475 2.58 -14.08 14.95
N TYR A 476 1.95 -12.91 15.01
CA TYR A 476 0.66 -12.61 14.39
C TYR A 476 0.81 -11.40 13.49
N GLY A 477 0.21 -11.42 12.32
CA GLY A 477 0.19 -10.28 11.42
C GLY A 477 -0.91 -10.37 10.39
N SER A 478 -1.36 -9.23 9.88
CA SER A 478 -2.31 -9.16 8.78
C SER A 478 -1.58 -8.93 7.46
N MET A 479 -2.09 -9.54 6.42
CA MET A 479 -1.57 -9.44 5.07
C MET A 479 -2.60 -8.80 4.15
N GLN A 480 -2.13 -8.00 3.22
CA GLN A 480 -2.96 -7.44 2.18
C GLN A 480 -3.62 -8.55 1.37
N ASP A 481 -4.92 -8.43 1.15
CA ASP A 481 -5.76 -9.30 0.31
C ASP A 481 -5.88 -10.78 0.77
N HIS A 482 -5.38 -11.11 2.00
CA HIS A 482 -5.37 -12.47 2.54
C HIS A 482 -5.99 -12.61 3.93
N GLY A 483 -6.09 -11.52 4.69
CA GLY A 483 -6.53 -11.57 6.09
C GLY A 483 -5.37 -11.67 7.08
N SER A 484 -5.61 -12.33 8.21
CA SER A 484 -4.66 -12.45 9.31
C SER A 484 -4.10 -13.85 9.47
N PHE A 485 -2.80 -13.94 9.80
CA PHE A 485 -2.08 -15.20 9.94
C PHE A 485 -1.18 -15.18 11.17
N ARG A 486 -0.84 -16.40 11.64
CA ARG A 486 0.11 -16.61 12.73
C ARG A 486 1.07 -17.75 12.42
N GLY A 487 2.32 -17.61 12.86
CA GLY A 487 3.37 -18.62 12.69
C GLY A 487 4.18 -18.82 13.97
N LYS A 488 4.69 -20.01 14.21
CA LYS A 488 5.54 -20.32 15.36
C LYS A 488 6.96 -19.81 15.11
N VAL A 489 7.65 -19.39 16.18
CA VAL A 489 9.08 -19.12 16.14
C VAL A 489 9.77 -20.20 16.98
N ASP A 490 10.20 -21.27 16.30
CA ASP A 490 10.78 -22.43 16.94
C ASP A 490 12.32 -22.34 16.96
N ILE A 491 12.85 -22.15 18.16
CA ILE A 491 14.30 -22.09 18.44
C ILE A 491 14.86 -23.38 19.03
N SER A 492 14.12 -24.48 19.01
CA SER A 492 14.52 -25.77 19.63
C SER A 492 15.77 -26.38 18.97
N GLN A 493 15.91 -26.16 17.65
CA GLN A 493 17.09 -26.64 16.88
C GLN A 493 18.29 -25.68 16.91
N GLY A 494 18.14 -24.52 17.54
CA GLY A 494 19.13 -23.44 17.60
C GLY A 494 18.56 -22.11 17.13
N ARG A 495 19.08 -21.03 17.70
CA ARG A 495 18.63 -19.67 17.41
C ARG A 495 19.02 -19.19 16.00
N ASP A 496 19.93 -19.87 15.36
CA ASP A 496 20.42 -19.70 13.98
C ASP A 496 19.83 -20.71 12.99
N LYS A 497 18.85 -21.52 13.45
CA LYS A 497 18.18 -22.57 12.67
C LYS A 497 16.65 -22.53 12.85
N ILE A 498 16.08 -21.33 12.80
CA ILE A 498 14.63 -21.15 12.85
C ILE A 498 14.05 -21.59 11.50
N PRO A 499 13.18 -22.61 11.45
CA PRO A 499 12.71 -23.14 10.19
C PRO A 499 11.65 -22.21 9.54
N ALA A 500 11.69 -22.13 8.23
CA ALA A 500 10.57 -21.60 7.45
C ALA A 500 9.37 -22.55 7.54
N GLN A 501 8.15 -22.01 7.59
CA GLN A 501 6.96 -22.82 7.81
C GLN A 501 5.70 -22.22 7.19
N GLU A 502 4.69 -23.03 7.09
CA GLU A 502 3.34 -22.60 6.81
C GLU A 502 2.78 -21.81 8.00
N PHE A 503 1.99 -20.77 7.70
CA PHE A 503 1.27 -20.03 8.71
C PHE A 503 -0.19 -20.48 8.76
N GLU A 504 -0.73 -20.49 9.96
CA GLU A 504 -2.14 -20.75 10.24
C GLU A 504 -2.94 -19.45 10.15
N SER A 505 -4.21 -19.52 9.79
CA SER A 505 -5.12 -18.38 9.90
C SER A 505 -5.22 -17.89 11.35
N ALA A 506 -5.27 -16.59 11.53
CA ALA A 506 -5.48 -15.91 12.80
C ALA A 506 -6.80 -15.13 12.77
N PRO A 507 -7.36 -14.76 13.95
CA PRO A 507 -8.51 -13.87 14.01
C PRO A 507 -8.24 -12.52 13.37
N GLY A 508 -9.28 -11.89 12.84
CA GLY A 508 -9.20 -10.63 12.13
C GLY A 508 -9.18 -10.81 10.62
N GLY A 509 -9.15 -9.69 9.92
CA GLY A 509 -9.10 -9.62 8.47
C GLY A 509 -7.79 -9.01 7.98
N GLU A 510 -7.78 -8.63 6.72
CA GLU A 510 -6.79 -7.71 6.18
C GLU A 510 -6.81 -6.39 6.97
N GLY A 511 -5.68 -5.75 7.16
CA GLY A 511 -5.60 -4.49 7.89
C GLY A 511 -5.82 -4.62 9.41
N SER A 512 -5.77 -5.84 9.95
CA SER A 512 -5.89 -6.05 11.40
C SER A 512 -4.58 -5.80 12.12
N ASN A 513 -4.60 -4.98 13.17
CA ASN A 513 -3.61 -5.08 14.24
C ASN A 513 -3.98 -6.26 15.16
N HIS A 514 -3.00 -6.78 15.90
CA HIS A 514 -3.22 -7.83 16.89
C HIS A 514 -2.66 -7.40 18.24
N ALA A 515 -3.29 -7.84 19.30
CA ALA A 515 -2.71 -7.86 20.64
C ALA A 515 -3.11 -9.17 21.32
N ILE A 516 -2.17 -9.81 21.96
CA ILE A 516 -2.36 -11.09 22.62
C ILE A 516 -2.17 -10.89 24.13
N ASP A 517 -3.10 -11.41 24.92
CA ASP A 517 -2.99 -11.34 26.38
C ASP A 517 -1.69 -12.06 26.82
N PRO A 518 -0.75 -11.37 27.48
CA PRO A 518 0.54 -11.95 27.83
C PRO A 518 0.43 -13.07 28.88
N ASP A 519 -0.65 -13.08 29.68
CA ASP A 519 -0.91 -14.07 30.72
C ASP A 519 -1.72 -15.27 30.18
N ASN A 520 -2.48 -15.06 29.08
CA ASN A 520 -3.27 -16.11 28.45
C ASN A 520 -3.23 -16.01 26.91
N PRO A 521 -2.34 -16.74 26.23
CA PRO A 521 -2.18 -16.69 24.79
C PRO A 521 -3.41 -17.16 23.99
N ASN A 522 -4.44 -17.71 24.66
CA ASN A 522 -5.71 -18.06 24.03
C ASN A 522 -6.62 -16.83 23.82
N ILE A 523 -6.32 -15.69 24.44
CA ILE A 523 -7.08 -14.45 24.25
C ILE A 523 -6.34 -13.57 23.25
N VAL A 524 -6.94 -13.44 22.07
CA VAL A 524 -6.40 -12.68 20.94
C VAL A 524 -7.35 -11.56 20.56
N TYR A 525 -6.88 -10.35 20.61
CA TYR A 525 -7.59 -9.18 20.07
C TYR A 525 -7.15 -8.93 18.63
N SER A 526 -8.10 -8.60 17.78
CA SER A 526 -7.83 -8.23 16.38
C SER A 526 -8.71 -7.05 15.97
N ALA A 527 -8.14 -6.14 15.20
CA ALA A 527 -8.92 -5.08 14.56
C ALA A 527 -9.37 -5.55 13.16
N GLY A 528 -10.53 -5.09 12.74
CA GLY A 528 -10.93 -5.14 11.34
C GLY A 528 -10.73 -3.77 10.68
N PHE A 529 -11.29 -3.60 9.49
CA PHE A 529 -11.25 -2.33 8.77
C PHE A 529 -11.85 -1.18 9.57
N TYR A 530 -11.19 -0.03 9.52
CA TYR A 530 -11.73 1.24 10.02
C TYR A 530 -12.09 1.28 11.50
N GLY A 531 -11.38 0.49 12.30
CA GLY A 531 -11.53 0.49 13.74
C GLY A 531 -12.53 -0.51 14.29
N ALA A 532 -13.07 -1.43 13.49
CA ALA A 532 -13.68 -2.62 14.03
C ALA A 532 -12.68 -3.36 14.91
N ILE A 533 -13.11 -3.84 16.07
CA ILE A 533 -12.27 -4.58 17.03
C ILE A 533 -13.05 -5.75 17.61
N SER A 534 -12.36 -6.89 17.76
CA SER A 534 -12.93 -8.10 18.34
C SER A 534 -11.95 -8.80 19.29
N ARG A 535 -12.49 -9.63 20.20
CA ARG A 535 -11.73 -10.54 21.08
C ARG A 535 -12.09 -11.96 20.73
N SER A 536 -11.10 -12.77 20.39
CA SER A 536 -11.23 -14.21 20.17
C SER A 536 -10.63 -14.98 21.34
N GLU A 537 -11.33 -16.01 21.80
CA GLU A 537 -10.96 -16.86 22.93
C GLU A 537 -10.86 -18.31 22.46
N TYR A 538 -9.63 -18.82 22.27
CA TYR A 538 -9.34 -20.15 21.73
C TYR A 538 -9.66 -21.31 22.66
N ASP A 539 -9.83 -21.06 23.97
CA ASP A 539 -10.25 -22.01 24.99
C ASP A 539 -11.77 -22.17 25.05
N LYS A 540 -12.52 -21.38 24.28
CA LYS A 540 -13.96 -21.44 24.16
C LYS A 540 -14.39 -21.85 22.74
N PRO A 541 -15.37 -22.75 22.59
CA PRO A 541 -15.85 -23.15 21.28
C PRO A 541 -16.56 -22.00 20.58
N GLY A 542 -16.18 -21.77 19.32
CA GLY A 542 -16.86 -20.85 18.43
C GLY A 542 -18.10 -21.47 17.76
N PRO A 543 -18.74 -20.71 16.85
CA PRO A 543 -19.96 -21.15 16.17
C PRO A 543 -19.73 -22.31 15.19
N TYR A 544 -18.46 -22.54 14.78
CA TYR A 544 -18.09 -23.61 13.86
C TYR A 544 -16.88 -24.37 14.43
N PRO A 545 -16.76 -25.69 14.13
CA PRO A 545 -15.61 -26.49 14.53
C PRO A 545 -14.29 -25.88 14.06
N GLY A 546 -13.31 -25.74 14.96
CA GLY A 546 -11.99 -25.19 14.68
C GLY A 546 -11.89 -23.65 14.75
N TYR A 547 -13.01 -22.94 14.93
CA TYR A 547 -13.00 -21.49 15.14
C TYR A 547 -13.13 -21.15 16.63
N PRO A 548 -12.41 -20.11 17.13
CA PRO A 548 -12.55 -19.64 18.49
C PRO A 548 -13.88 -18.91 18.71
N PHE A 549 -14.34 -18.83 19.95
CA PHE A 549 -15.37 -17.86 20.30
C PHE A 549 -14.88 -16.46 20.05
N THR A 550 -15.65 -15.64 19.31
CA THR A 550 -15.28 -14.27 18.97
C THR A 550 -16.40 -13.31 19.35
N LYS A 551 -16.05 -12.24 20.05
CA LYS A 551 -16.94 -11.15 20.47
C LYS A 551 -16.51 -9.84 19.82
N ASP A 552 -17.45 -9.15 19.17
CA ASP A 552 -17.26 -7.79 18.69
C ASP A 552 -17.24 -6.81 19.87
N LEU A 553 -16.29 -5.87 19.84
CA LEU A 553 -15.98 -4.98 20.94
C LEU A 553 -16.06 -3.48 20.54
N LEU A 554 -16.65 -3.15 19.39
CA LEU A 554 -16.66 -1.79 18.87
C LEU A 554 -17.25 -0.80 19.91
N PRO A 555 -16.59 0.35 20.17
CA PRO A 555 -17.15 1.42 20.97
C PRO A 555 -18.51 1.90 20.43
N ALA A 556 -19.44 2.19 21.33
CA ALA A 556 -20.77 2.63 20.95
C ALA A 556 -20.73 3.99 20.23
N GLN A 557 -21.46 4.08 19.12
CA GLN A 557 -21.67 5.31 18.38
C GLN A 557 -22.96 5.97 18.91
N TYR A 558 -22.86 7.17 19.47
CA TYR A 558 -24.02 7.95 19.90
C TYR A 558 -24.50 8.87 18.78
N ALA A 559 -25.82 8.94 18.57
CA ALA A 559 -26.43 9.75 17.51
C ALA A 559 -26.13 11.26 17.63
N SER A 560 -25.83 11.73 18.84
CA SER A 560 -25.47 13.12 19.13
C SER A 560 -23.97 13.44 18.87
N GLU A 561 -23.17 12.46 18.54
CA GLU A 561 -21.72 12.62 18.33
C GLU A 561 -21.36 12.50 16.85
N PRO A 562 -20.23 13.12 16.41
CA PRO A 562 -19.71 12.91 15.07
C PRO A 562 -19.46 11.43 14.79
N PRO A 563 -19.64 10.94 13.54
CA PRO A 563 -19.35 9.57 13.19
C PRO A 563 -17.90 9.17 13.57
N LEU A 564 -17.73 7.97 14.08
CA LEU A 564 -16.42 7.43 14.41
C LEU A 564 -15.61 7.23 13.11
N ARG A 565 -14.37 7.70 13.13
CA ARG A 565 -13.41 7.56 12.02
C ARG A 565 -12.22 6.74 12.51
N GLY A 566 -12.15 5.49 12.10
CA GLY A 566 -10.99 4.64 12.33
C GLY A 566 -10.11 4.58 11.09
N GLN A 567 -8.80 4.43 11.27
CA GLN A 567 -7.86 4.14 10.20
C GLN A 567 -8.10 2.73 9.66
N TRP A 568 -7.64 2.46 8.43
CA TRP A 568 -7.58 1.10 7.89
C TRP A 568 -6.88 0.14 8.86
N LEU A 569 -5.73 0.55 9.40
CA LEU A 569 -4.97 -0.09 10.47
C LEU A 569 -5.21 0.65 11.79
N ALA A 570 -6.44 0.68 12.29
CA ALA A 570 -6.74 1.38 13.54
C ALA A 570 -5.88 0.83 14.68
N PRO A 571 -5.18 1.70 15.44
CA PRO A 571 -4.28 1.25 16.48
C PRO A 571 -5.06 0.81 17.71
N PHE A 572 -4.66 -0.30 18.31
CA PHE A 572 -5.06 -0.66 19.66
C PHE A 572 -3.90 -1.37 20.38
N ILE A 573 -3.87 -1.26 21.69
CA ILE A 573 -2.87 -1.89 22.53
C ILE A 573 -3.52 -2.41 23.82
N LEU A 574 -2.93 -3.44 24.42
CA LEU A 574 -3.16 -3.77 25.81
C LEU A 574 -2.24 -2.91 26.69
N SER A 575 -2.71 -2.53 27.86
CA SER A 575 -1.89 -1.81 28.82
C SER A 575 -0.75 -2.72 29.34
N PRO A 576 0.50 -2.24 29.39
CA PRO A 576 1.61 -2.99 29.96
C PRO A 576 1.48 -3.17 31.50
N HIS A 577 0.53 -2.49 32.13
CA HIS A 577 0.26 -2.57 33.56
C HIS A 577 -0.82 -3.57 33.94
N ASN A 578 -1.79 -3.79 33.03
CA ASN A 578 -2.88 -4.74 33.22
C ASN A 578 -3.48 -5.13 31.84
N PRO A 579 -3.39 -6.38 31.41
CA PRO A 579 -3.87 -6.82 30.10
C PRO A 579 -5.41 -6.75 29.94
N SER A 580 -6.17 -6.56 31.04
CA SER A 580 -7.60 -6.29 30.95
C SER A 580 -7.92 -4.88 30.45
N ILE A 581 -6.93 -3.98 30.46
CA ILE A 581 -7.09 -2.61 29.96
C ILE A 581 -6.72 -2.60 28.48
N VAL A 582 -7.68 -2.15 27.66
CA VAL A 582 -7.50 -2.03 26.20
C VAL A 582 -7.64 -0.56 25.81
N TYR A 583 -6.69 -0.05 25.04
CA TYR A 583 -6.80 1.25 24.37
C TYR A 583 -7.10 1.06 22.90
N HIS A 584 -8.04 1.82 22.35
CA HIS A 584 -8.43 1.74 20.95
C HIS A 584 -8.53 3.13 20.33
N GLY A 585 -7.85 3.33 19.19
CA GLY A 585 -7.73 4.61 18.52
C GLY A 585 -8.63 4.73 17.28
N MET A 586 -9.45 5.77 17.28
CA MET A 586 -10.25 6.27 16.16
C MET A 586 -9.78 7.71 15.83
N GLN A 587 -10.67 8.72 15.73
CA GLN A 587 -10.27 10.12 15.89
C GLN A 587 -10.15 10.50 17.39
N PHE A 588 -10.77 9.70 18.24
CA PHE A 588 -10.66 9.73 19.69
C PHE A 588 -9.85 8.54 20.18
N LEU A 589 -9.29 8.64 21.38
CA LEU A 589 -8.78 7.48 22.08
C LEU A 589 -9.84 6.98 23.07
N PHE A 590 -10.14 5.69 22.98
CA PHE A 590 -11.00 4.95 23.89
C PHE A 590 -10.19 4.06 24.82
N ARG A 591 -10.71 3.84 26.01
CA ARG A 591 -10.18 2.90 27.01
C ARG A 591 -11.29 1.96 27.48
N SER A 592 -10.95 0.69 27.59
CA SER A 592 -11.72 -0.32 28.30
C SER A 592 -10.95 -0.79 29.51
N LEU A 593 -11.65 -1.06 30.63
CA LEU A 593 -11.06 -1.65 31.85
C LEU A 593 -11.44 -3.12 32.04
N ASP A 594 -12.27 -3.68 31.16
CA ASP A 594 -12.92 -4.97 31.25
C ASP A 594 -12.77 -5.79 29.95
N ARG A 595 -11.58 -5.76 29.34
CA ARG A 595 -11.24 -6.52 28.12
C ARG A 595 -12.06 -6.15 26.88
N GLY A 596 -12.51 -4.89 26.81
CA GLY A 596 -13.25 -4.36 25.66
C GLY A 596 -14.77 -4.50 25.79
N ASP A 597 -15.28 -5.00 26.91
CA ASP A 597 -16.71 -5.19 27.09
C ASP A 597 -17.45 -3.86 27.26
N THR A 598 -16.81 -2.86 27.91
CA THR A 598 -17.29 -1.47 27.97
C THR A 598 -16.17 -0.48 27.61
N TRP A 599 -16.54 0.69 27.12
CA TRP A 599 -15.61 1.70 26.64
C TRP A 599 -15.86 3.07 27.24
N GLU A 600 -14.79 3.77 27.57
CA GLU A 600 -14.74 5.17 27.95
C GLU A 600 -13.96 5.96 26.90
N LYS A 601 -14.52 7.08 26.41
CA LYS A 601 -13.80 8.03 25.58
C LYS A 601 -12.90 8.91 26.47
N ILE A 602 -11.58 8.77 26.34
CA ILE A 602 -10.60 9.44 27.22
C ILE A 602 -9.85 10.59 26.53
N SER A 603 -10.28 11.00 25.32
CA SER A 603 -9.67 12.14 24.64
C SER A 603 -10.73 13.00 23.91
N PRO A 604 -10.43 14.28 23.62
CA PRO A 604 -11.08 15.02 22.55
C PRO A 604 -10.70 14.41 21.19
N ASP A 605 -11.23 14.99 20.06
CA ASP A 605 -10.72 14.71 18.72
C ASP A 605 -9.26 15.16 18.64
N LEU A 606 -8.33 14.20 18.45
CA LEU A 606 -6.89 14.43 18.44
C LEU A 606 -6.33 14.76 17.05
N THR A 607 -7.20 14.80 16.03
CA THR A 607 -6.84 15.08 14.64
C THR A 607 -6.91 16.57 14.35
N THR A 608 -6.53 16.98 13.14
CA THR A 608 -6.74 18.37 12.69
C THR A 608 -8.22 18.74 12.62
N ASN A 609 -9.09 17.74 12.43
CA ASN A 609 -10.53 17.88 12.27
C ASN A 609 -10.93 18.90 11.16
N ASP A 610 -10.07 19.00 10.12
CA ASP A 610 -10.25 19.94 9.00
C ASP A 610 -11.24 19.36 7.98
N ALA A 611 -12.38 20.04 7.81
CA ALA A 611 -13.42 19.66 6.85
C ALA A 611 -12.91 19.66 5.39
N ALA A 612 -11.91 20.47 5.05
CA ALA A 612 -11.37 20.55 3.69
C ALA A 612 -10.56 19.31 3.29
N THR A 613 -10.11 18.51 4.26
CA THR A 613 -9.34 17.29 4.06
C THR A 613 -10.09 16.05 4.55
N ARG A 614 -11.43 16.10 4.53
CA ARG A 614 -12.33 14.96 4.69
C ARG A 614 -12.88 14.55 3.33
N GLY A 615 -12.90 13.25 3.07
CA GLY A 615 -13.41 12.71 1.84
C GLY A 615 -13.78 11.23 2.01
N ASP A 616 -13.78 10.50 0.93
CA ASP A 616 -14.19 9.09 0.89
C ASP A 616 -13.19 8.16 1.57
N ILE A 617 -11.90 8.52 1.55
CA ILE A 617 -10.85 7.73 2.19
C ILE A 617 -10.70 8.20 3.63
N ARG A 618 -10.73 7.25 4.57
CA ARG A 618 -10.54 7.55 5.99
C ARG A 618 -9.17 8.18 6.23
N TYR A 619 -9.20 9.39 6.73
CA TYR A 619 -8.05 10.24 7.05
C TYR A 619 -8.40 11.08 8.28
N GLN A 620 -7.44 11.73 8.92
CA GLN A 620 -7.61 12.38 10.20
C GLN A 620 -8.05 11.36 11.26
N THR A 621 -7.20 10.38 11.50
CA THR A 621 -7.43 9.27 12.42
C THR A 621 -6.18 9.01 13.25
N LEU A 622 -6.31 8.40 14.42
CA LEU A 622 -5.18 7.86 15.15
C LEU A 622 -4.56 6.70 14.37
N PHE A 623 -3.24 6.65 14.36
CA PHE A 623 -2.48 5.59 13.71
C PHE A 623 -1.53 4.86 14.65
N THR A 624 -1.06 5.52 15.70
CA THR A 624 -0.14 4.92 16.65
C THR A 624 -0.45 5.37 18.08
N VAL A 625 -0.39 4.43 19.03
CA VAL A 625 -0.61 4.66 20.46
C VAL A 625 0.46 3.92 21.25
N SER A 626 0.96 4.54 22.32
CA SER A 626 1.90 3.91 23.26
C SER A 626 1.62 4.36 24.67
N GLU A 627 1.35 3.45 25.59
CA GLU A 627 1.38 3.72 27.03
C GLU A 627 2.76 3.44 27.58
N SER A 628 3.25 4.28 28.47
CA SER A 628 4.54 4.09 29.13
C SER A 628 4.52 2.85 30.04
N PRO A 629 5.46 1.91 29.90
CA PRO A 629 5.55 0.78 30.81
C PRO A 629 6.01 1.19 32.24
N LEU A 630 6.54 2.41 32.39
CA LEU A 630 7.00 2.94 33.68
C LEU A 630 5.91 3.68 34.46
N LYS A 631 4.84 4.12 33.78
CA LYS A 631 3.78 4.88 34.46
C LYS A 631 2.43 4.67 33.77
N TYR A 632 1.50 4.07 34.51
CA TYR A 632 0.10 3.96 34.09
C TYR A 632 -0.50 5.33 33.77
N GLY A 633 -1.21 5.41 32.65
CA GLY A 633 -1.88 6.62 32.19
C GLY A 633 -0.97 7.69 31.58
N LEU A 634 0.33 7.45 31.41
CA LEU A 634 1.19 8.23 30.54
C LEU A 634 1.09 7.66 29.12
N ILE A 635 0.31 8.30 28.26
CA ILE A 635 -0.05 7.78 26.95
C ILE A 635 0.30 8.79 25.87
N TYR A 636 0.89 8.31 24.79
CA TYR A 636 1.18 9.06 23.57
C TYR A 636 0.28 8.57 22.44
N ALA A 637 -0.25 9.49 21.63
CA ALA A 637 -1.12 9.19 20.49
C ALA A 637 -0.74 10.04 19.28
N GLY A 638 -0.46 9.37 18.15
CA GLY A 638 -0.08 10.00 16.89
C GLY A 638 -1.09 9.73 15.78
N THR A 639 -1.26 10.73 14.90
CA THR A 639 -2.28 10.71 13.83
C THR A 639 -1.66 10.57 12.44
N ASP A 640 -2.47 10.18 11.47
CA ASP A 640 -2.10 10.10 10.05
C ASP A 640 -2.04 11.47 9.36
N ASP A 641 -2.63 12.50 9.96
CA ASP A 641 -2.61 13.89 9.50
C ASP A 641 -1.55 14.77 10.19
N GLY A 642 -0.65 14.13 10.95
CA GLY A 642 0.60 14.73 11.41
C GLY A 642 0.55 15.40 12.77
N ARG A 643 -0.36 15.01 13.66
CA ARG A 643 -0.42 15.51 15.05
C ARG A 643 0.05 14.44 16.04
N LEU A 644 0.71 14.88 17.10
CA LEU A 644 1.17 14.04 18.21
C LEU A 644 0.75 14.64 19.54
N TRP A 645 0.23 13.77 20.41
CA TRP A 645 -0.35 14.17 21.69
C TRP A 645 0.18 13.33 22.85
N VAL A 646 0.16 13.91 24.04
CA VAL A 646 0.48 13.21 25.30
C VAL A 646 -0.55 13.54 26.37
N THR A 647 -0.94 12.51 27.14
CA THR A 647 -1.59 12.65 28.45
C THR A 647 -0.69 12.05 29.52
N LYS A 648 -0.69 12.62 30.73
CA LYS A 648 0.12 12.16 31.89
C LYS A 648 -0.74 11.68 33.05
N ASP A 649 -2.05 11.71 32.87
CA ASP A 649 -3.07 11.53 33.93
C ASP A 649 -4.22 10.61 33.46
N GLY A 650 -3.95 9.75 32.47
CA GLY A 650 -4.90 8.74 32.00
C GLY A 650 -6.03 9.31 31.14
N GLY A 651 -5.78 10.43 30.46
CA GLY A 651 -6.74 11.04 29.53
C GLY A 651 -7.55 12.21 30.08
N LYS A 652 -7.30 12.63 31.33
CA LYS A 652 -8.02 13.80 31.90
C LYS A 652 -7.59 15.11 31.23
N ALA A 653 -6.30 15.23 30.86
CA ALA A 653 -5.78 16.36 30.08
C ALA A 653 -4.85 15.85 28.98
N TRP A 654 -4.93 16.50 27.81
CA TRP A 654 -4.08 16.21 26.65
C TRP A 654 -3.29 17.46 26.24
N ALA A 655 -2.02 17.28 25.97
CA ALA A 655 -1.14 18.31 25.41
C ALA A 655 -0.65 17.92 24.04
N GLU A 656 -0.75 18.82 23.08
CA GLU A 656 -0.14 18.62 21.76
C GLU A 656 1.38 18.82 21.85
N ILE A 657 2.14 17.91 21.27
CA ILE A 657 3.59 17.87 21.29
C ILE A 657 4.21 17.78 19.89
N THR A 658 3.49 18.27 18.88
CA THR A 658 3.89 18.23 17.46
C THR A 658 5.00 19.24 17.12
N ALA A 659 5.17 20.29 17.92
CA ALA A 659 6.14 21.37 17.66
C ALA A 659 7.57 20.84 17.51
N GLY A 660 8.27 21.24 16.44
CA GLY A 660 9.63 20.79 16.13
C GLY A 660 9.74 19.51 15.30
N LEU A 661 8.64 18.83 15.02
CA LEU A 661 8.55 17.67 14.11
C LEU A 661 8.38 18.10 12.65
N ALA A 662 8.56 17.18 11.72
CA ALA A 662 8.26 17.41 10.30
C ALA A 662 6.75 17.65 10.12
N PRO A 663 6.34 18.83 9.56
CA PRO A 663 4.93 19.21 9.54
C PRO A 663 4.09 18.36 8.59
N GLY A 664 2.90 17.96 9.02
CA GLY A 664 1.90 17.25 8.20
C GLY A 664 2.32 15.85 7.75
N LYS A 665 3.39 15.29 8.35
CA LYS A 665 3.81 13.92 8.06
C LYS A 665 3.11 12.94 8.98
N TRP A 666 2.73 11.83 8.42
CA TRP A 666 2.10 10.72 9.11
C TRP A 666 2.96 10.21 10.28
N MET A 667 2.42 10.14 11.50
CA MET A 667 3.08 9.55 12.66
C MET A 667 3.06 8.03 12.53
N SER A 668 4.13 7.43 12.01
CA SER A 668 4.15 6.00 11.71
C SER A 668 4.31 5.12 12.96
N ARG A 669 5.10 5.57 13.94
CA ARG A 669 5.25 4.83 15.21
C ARG A 669 5.67 5.75 16.36
N VAL A 670 4.98 5.67 17.49
CA VAL A 670 5.40 6.26 18.77
C VAL A 670 5.72 5.16 19.77
N VAL A 671 6.80 5.33 20.55
CA VAL A 671 7.25 4.36 21.57
C VAL A 671 7.70 5.11 22.82
N ALA A 672 6.98 4.94 23.93
CA ALA A 672 7.43 5.39 25.23
C ALA A 672 8.56 4.48 25.73
N SER A 673 9.65 5.06 26.24
CA SER A 673 10.80 4.30 26.71
C SER A 673 10.45 3.42 27.92
N ALA A 674 11.04 2.23 27.96
CA ALA A 674 10.98 1.33 29.10
C ALA A 674 12.08 1.62 30.14
N TYR A 675 12.97 2.58 29.89
CA TYR A 675 14.13 2.89 30.73
C TYR A 675 14.12 4.28 31.34
N ASP A 676 13.46 5.25 30.67
CA ASP A 676 13.39 6.64 31.14
C ASP A 676 11.98 7.20 30.95
N LEU A 677 11.40 7.71 32.05
CA LEU A 677 9.99 8.15 32.04
C LEU A 677 9.70 9.32 31.11
N GLY A 678 10.70 10.22 30.93
CA GLY A 678 10.56 11.38 30.05
C GLY A 678 10.83 11.11 28.59
N THR A 679 11.42 9.94 28.31
CA THR A 679 11.88 9.60 26.95
C THR A 679 10.76 8.97 26.11
N VAL A 680 10.63 9.46 24.90
CA VAL A 680 9.74 8.91 23.87
C VAL A 680 10.42 9.00 22.51
N TYR A 681 10.26 7.96 21.73
CA TYR A 681 10.74 7.86 20.34
C TYR A 681 9.57 7.97 19.36
N LEU A 682 9.84 8.55 18.20
CA LEU A 682 8.85 8.72 17.15
C LEU A 682 9.49 8.51 15.77
N THR A 683 8.73 7.88 14.88
CA THR A 683 9.00 7.91 13.44
C THR A 683 7.85 8.59 12.71
N GLN A 684 8.20 9.30 11.62
CA GLN A 684 7.24 9.85 10.69
C GLN A 684 7.52 9.33 9.29
N ASN A 685 6.47 9.20 8.47
CA ASN A 685 6.57 8.73 7.10
C ASN A 685 5.99 9.77 6.14
N GLY A 686 6.78 10.13 5.14
CA GLY A 686 6.43 11.10 4.11
C GLY A 686 6.03 10.50 2.76
N LYS A 687 5.99 9.16 2.62
CA LYS A 687 5.76 8.48 1.34
C LYS A 687 4.54 8.99 0.59
N ARG A 688 3.45 9.29 1.29
CA ARG A 688 2.22 9.84 0.71
C ARG A 688 2.30 11.35 0.35
N ASP A 689 3.51 11.91 0.37
CA ASP A 689 3.86 13.22 -0.12
C ASP A 689 5.03 13.15 -1.12
N ASP A 690 5.38 11.94 -1.60
CA ASP A 690 6.59 11.62 -2.37
C ASP A 690 7.88 12.11 -1.68
N ASP A 691 7.84 12.18 -0.36
CA ASP A 691 8.96 12.58 0.51
C ASP A 691 9.55 11.34 1.19
N PHE A 692 10.74 10.96 0.77
CA PHE A 692 11.47 9.78 1.24
C PHE A 692 12.54 10.12 2.28
N THR A 693 12.48 11.32 2.88
CA THR A 693 13.38 11.70 3.97
C THR A 693 13.18 10.79 5.18
N PRO A 694 14.24 10.24 5.78
CA PRO A 694 14.12 9.48 7.01
C PRO A 694 13.79 10.40 8.19
N TYR A 695 12.73 10.10 8.91
CA TYR A 695 12.30 10.85 10.09
C TYR A 695 12.32 9.95 11.33
N VAL A 696 13.31 10.14 12.18
CA VAL A 696 13.47 9.45 13.48
C VAL A 696 13.77 10.48 14.54
N TRP A 697 12.99 10.47 15.62
CA TRP A 697 13.03 11.48 16.64
C TRP A 697 13.11 10.89 18.04
N ARG A 698 13.75 11.61 18.95
CA ARG A 698 13.75 11.36 20.40
C ARG A 698 13.40 12.64 21.15
N SER A 699 12.53 12.53 22.14
CA SER A 699 12.36 13.50 23.20
C SER A 699 12.78 12.89 24.53
N THR A 700 13.29 13.69 25.47
CA THR A 700 13.62 13.29 26.84
C THR A 700 12.84 14.11 27.90
N ASP A 701 11.84 14.87 27.43
CA ASP A 701 11.04 15.79 28.25
C ASP A 701 9.54 15.66 27.99
N PHE A 702 9.08 14.43 27.70
CA PHE A 702 7.68 14.09 27.39
C PHE A 702 7.18 14.73 26.09
N GLY A 703 8.05 14.92 25.10
CA GLY A 703 7.68 15.47 23.81
C GLY A 703 7.66 16.99 23.72
N LYS A 704 8.14 17.73 24.74
CA LYS A 704 8.23 19.19 24.67
C LYS A 704 9.28 19.65 23.64
N THR A 705 10.40 18.94 23.56
CA THR A 705 11.45 19.17 22.60
C THR A 705 11.84 17.87 21.89
N TRP A 706 12.25 17.98 20.63
CA TRP A 706 12.59 16.83 19.79
C TRP A 706 14.00 16.97 19.22
N THR A 707 14.74 15.86 19.27
CA THR A 707 16.06 15.73 18.64
C THR A 707 15.99 14.68 17.54
N SER A 708 16.44 15.02 16.34
CA SER A 708 16.51 14.05 15.24
C SER A 708 17.61 13.02 15.49
N LEU A 709 17.27 11.74 15.33
CA LEU A 709 18.19 10.61 15.32
C LEU A 709 18.46 10.09 13.91
N ALA A 710 17.95 10.74 12.87
CA ALA A 710 18.04 10.25 11.48
C ALA A 710 19.44 10.39 10.87
N LYS A 711 20.37 11.08 11.54
CA LYS A 711 21.73 11.28 11.01
C LYS A 711 22.42 9.93 10.79
N GLY A 712 22.83 9.68 9.54
CA GLY A 712 23.49 8.43 9.13
C GLY A 712 22.53 7.32 8.70
N ILE A 713 21.21 7.56 8.69
CA ILE A 713 20.25 6.71 8.00
C ILE A 713 20.11 7.24 6.57
N PRO A 714 20.38 6.46 5.53
CA PRO A 714 20.20 6.85 4.14
C PRO A 714 18.77 7.26 3.81
N VAL A 715 18.60 7.98 2.70
CA VAL A 715 17.29 8.39 2.20
C VAL A 715 16.42 7.17 1.94
N GLY A 716 15.29 7.11 2.62
CA GLY A 716 14.28 6.04 2.57
C GLY A 716 13.24 6.25 3.67
N PRO A 717 11.96 5.96 3.42
CA PRO A 717 10.92 6.09 4.42
C PRO A 717 11.19 5.22 5.65
N VAL A 718 10.85 5.76 6.83
CA VAL A 718 10.96 5.03 8.10
C VAL A 718 9.55 4.66 8.57
N ASN A 719 9.34 3.38 8.85
CA ASN A 719 8.04 2.84 9.19
C ASN A 719 7.89 2.56 10.70
N VAL A 720 8.96 2.10 11.34
CA VAL A 720 8.91 1.62 12.72
C VAL A 720 10.22 1.89 13.47
N ILE A 721 10.09 2.14 14.78
CA ILE A 721 11.19 2.15 15.74
C ILE A 721 10.84 1.27 16.94
N ARG A 722 11.82 0.58 17.51
CA ARG A 722 11.71 -0.17 18.76
C ARG A 722 12.93 0.04 19.63
N GLU A 723 12.71 0.14 20.95
CA GLU A 723 13.74 0.11 21.97
C GLU A 723 14.01 -1.35 22.36
N ASP A 724 15.27 -1.70 22.54
CA ASP A 724 15.66 -3.07 22.92
C ASP A 724 15.21 -3.38 24.35
N PRO A 725 14.61 -4.55 24.63
CA PRO A 725 14.12 -4.90 25.95
C PRO A 725 15.21 -5.22 26.98
N VAL A 726 16.47 -5.34 26.55
CA VAL A 726 17.62 -5.67 27.41
C VAL A 726 18.51 -4.45 27.68
N ASN A 727 18.61 -3.53 26.70
CA ASN A 727 19.51 -2.39 26.76
C ASN A 727 18.90 -1.14 26.08
N GLY A 728 18.49 -0.15 26.85
CA GLY A 728 17.85 1.08 26.35
C GLY A 728 18.73 1.98 25.47
N LYS A 729 20.03 1.67 25.29
CA LYS A 729 20.88 2.34 24.31
C LYS A 729 20.78 1.72 22.91
N ILE A 730 20.14 0.57 22.81
CA ILE A 730 19.95 -0.13 21.54
C ILE A 730 18.56 0.20 21.01
N LEU A 731 18.53 0.70 19.77
CA LEU A 731 17.29 0.95 19.04
C LEU A 731 17.35 0.26 17.69
N TYR A 732 16.20 -0.17 17.20
CA TYR A 732 16.04 -0.77 15.89
C TYR A 732 15.05 0.07 15.07
N VAL A 733 15.38 0.28 13.79
CA VAL A 733 14.55 1.04 12.86
C VAL A 733 14.31 0.21 11.61
N GLY A 734 13.03 0.03 11.26
CA GLY A 734 12.60 -0.60 10.00
C GLY A 734 12.30 0.47 8.94
N THR A 735 12.85 0.27 7.75
CA THR A 735 12.74 1.18 6.60
C THR A 735 12.30 0.43 5.35
N ASP A 736 12.12 1.14 4.25
CA ASP A 736 11.81 0.54 2.94
C ASP A 736 13.03 -0.17 2.28
N MET A 737 14.20 -0.15 2.93
CA MET A 737 15.41 -0.84 2.44
C MET A 737 15.91 -1.95 3.37
N GLY A 738 15.32 -2.09 4.56
CA GLY A 738 15.74 -3.08 5.56
C GLY A 738 15.78 -2.53 6.96
N VAL A 739 16.60 -3.13 7.84
CA VAL A 739 16.66 -2.81 9.26
C VAL A 739 18.00 -2.18 9.64
N TYR A 740 17.94 -1.11 10.43
CA TYR A 740 19.10 -0.49 11.05
C TYR A 740 19.07 -0.68 12.57
N ALA A 741 20.24 -0.82 13.17
CA ALA A 741 20.41 -0.86 14.62
C ALA A 741 21.44 0.17 15.07
N THR A 742 21.25 0.72 16.25
CA THR A 742 22.21 1.53 16.99
C THR A 742 22.50 0.88 18.33
N THR A 743 23.72 1.02 18.86
CA THR A 743 24.11 0.56 20.19
C THR A 743 24.55 1.70 21.10
N ASP A 744 24.39 2.95 20.66
CA ASP A 744 24.86 4.16 21.33
C ASP A 744 23.76 5.21 21.52
N GLY A 745 22.48 4.79 21.48
CA GLY A 745 21.32 5.65 21.65
C GLY A 745 21.01 6.54 20.46
N GLY A 746 21.33 6.08 19.25
CA GLY A 746 21.01 6.77 17.99
C GLY A 746 22.07 7.76 17.53
N GLN A 747 23.30 7.70 18.07
CA GLN A 747 24.40 8.55 17.59
C GLN A 747 24.98 8.01 16.28
N THR A 748 25.08 6.67 16.16
CA THR A 748 25.51 5.98 14.95
C THR A 748 24.58 4.82 14.62
N TRP A 749 24.40 4.56 13.34
CA TRP A 749 23.55 3.48 12.83
C TRP A 749 24.33 2.49 12.01
N MET A 750 23.95 1.23 12.08
CA MET A 750 24.51 0.12 11.32
C MET A 750 23.38 -0.67 10.66
N VAL A 751 23.59 -1.18 9.46
CA VAL A 751 22.65 -2.14 8.86
C VAL A 751 22.71 -3.45 9.64
N LEU A 752 21.53 -3.99 10.00
CA LEU A 752 21.39 -5.20 10.77
C LEU A 752 21.28 -6.43 9.86
N GLY A 753 22.33 -7.26 9.88
CA GLY A 753 22.43 -8.46 9.04
C GLY A 753 22.88 -8.16 7.61
N GLY A 754 23.46 -9.14 6.94
CA GLY A 754 24.05 -9.01 5.60
C GLY A 754 23.29 -9.73 4.49
N ASN A 755 22.25 -10.49 4.81
CA ASN A 755 21.54 -11.36 3.87
C ASN A 755 20.05 -11.05 3.70
N LEU A 756 19.54 -9.97 4.33
CA LEU A 756 18.17 -9.53 4.09
C LEU A 756 18.10 -8.90 2.69
N PRO A 757 17.21 -9.37 1.80
CA PRO A 757 16.99 -8.70 0.53
C PRO A 757 16.41 -7.31 0.77
N THR A 758 16.52 -6.40 -0.21
CA THR A 758 15.80 -5.13 -0.16
C THR A 758 14.32 -5.39 0.01
N CYS A 759 13.74 -4.92 1.10
CA CYS A 759 12.33 -5.12 1.44
C CYS A 759 11.79 -4.00 2.31
N TYR A 760 10.49 -3.77 2.20
CA TYR A 760 9.77 -2.77 2.96
C TYR A 760 9.44 -3.33 4.35
N VAL A 761 10.21 -2.96 5.36
CA VAL A 761 9.98 -3.39 6.76
C VAL A 761 8.90 -2.50 7.36
N HIS A 762 7.66 -2.99 7.38
CA HIS A 762 6.52 -2.23 7.89
C HIS A 762 6.41 -2.25 9.40
N ASP A 763 6.77 -3.37 10.03
CA ASP A 763 6.77 -3.46 11.49
C ASP A 763 7.85 -4.43 11.99
N LEU A 764 8.19 -4.34 13.28
CA LEU A 764 9.24 -5.08 13.94
C LEU A 764 8.89 -5.30 15.40
N ILE A 765 9.20 -6.50 15.91
CA ILE A 765 9.13 -6.81 17.35
C ILE A 765 10.44 -7.42 17.82
N ILE A 766 10.71 -7.31 19.13
CA ILE A 766 11.72 -8.09 19.86
C ILE A 766 10.98 -8.87 20.92
N HIS A 767 11.01 -10.21 20.84
CA HIS A 767 10.34 -11.04 21.84
C HIS A 767 11.08 -10.95 23.20
N PRO A 768 10.44 -10.46 24.29
CA PRO A 768 11.17 -10.08 25.50
C PRO A 768 11.78 -11.28 26.26
N ARG A 769 11.10 -12.45 26.23
CA ARG A 769 11.61 -13.67 26.84
C ARG A 769 12.72 -14.31 26.00
N ASP A 770 12.44 -14.54 24.74
CA ASP A 770 13.30 -15.33 23.85
C ASP A 770 14.36 -14.49 23.12
N ASN A 771 14.24 -13.16 23.17
CA ASN A 771 15.18 -12.21 22.58
C ASN A 771 15.45 -12.49 21.08
N ILE A 772 14.38 -12.73 20.34
CA ILE A 772 14.38 -12.87 18.89
C ILE A 772 13.74 -11.62 18.29
N ILE A 773 14.41 -10.99 17.34
CA ILE A 773 13.83 -9.95 16.50
C ILE A 773 13.04 -10.64 15.40
N VAL A 774 11.80 -10.21 15.18
CA VAL A 774 11.03 -10.63 13.99
C VAL A 774 10.53 -9.38 13.27
N ILE A 775 10.70 -9.35 11.96
CA ILE A 775 10.20 -8.29 11.09
C ILE A 775 9.06 -8.79 10.21
N ALA A 776 8.08 -7.92 10.01
CA ALA A 776 7.02 -8.08 9.01
C ALA A 776 7.34 -7.18 7.80
N THR A 777 7.47 -7.79 6.63
CA THR A 777 7.79 -7.08 5.41
C THR A 777 6.59 -7.02 4.47
N HIS A 778 6.47 -5.92 3.75
CA HIS A 778 5.44 -5.77 2.73
C HIS A 778 6.01 -6.24 1.38
N GLY A 779 5.91 -7.57 1.13
CA GLY A 779 6.34 -8.20 -0.11
C GLY A 779 7.38 -9.34 0.02
N ARG A 780 7.91 -9.62 1.23
CA ARG A 780 8.91 -10.69 1.43
C ARG A 780 8.67 -11.50 2.72
N GLY A 781 7.41 -11.55 3.20
CA GLY A 781 7.04 -12.33 4.38
C GLY A 781 7.64 -11.84 5.68
N MET A 782 7.81 -12.74 6.64
CA MET A 782 8.44 -12.48 7.93
C MET A 782 9.82 -13.11 8.03
N TRP A 783 10.73 -12.42 8.74
CA TRP A 783 12.10 -12.87 8.96
C TRP A 783 12.47 -12.73 10.42
N ALA A 784 13.25 -13.69 10.92
CA ALA A 784 13.70 -13.74 12.32
C ALA A 784 15.22 -13.61 12.43
N LEU A 785 15.70 -13.00 13.52
CA LEU A 785 17.12 -12.83 13.83
C LEU A 785 17.36 -12.92 15.33
N ASP A 786 18.45 -13.56 15.72
CA ASP A 786 18.90 -13.66 17.10
C ASP A 786 19.44 -12.34 17.63
N ALA A 787 18.73 -11.71 18.58
CA ALA A 787 19.11 -10.45 19.18
C ALA A 787 20.23 -10.60 20.25
N ASP A 788 20.50 -11.80 20.80
CA ASP A 788 21.54 -12.00 21.81
C ASP A 788 22.92 -11.53 21.30
N LYS A 789 23.13 -11.62 19.99
CA LYS A 789 24.38 -11.17 19.34
C LYS A 789 24.46 -9.66 19.14
N VAL A 790 23.35 -8.92 19.31
CA VAL A 790 23.31 -7.45 19.22
C VAL A 790 23.40 -6.82 20.60
N ASN A 791 22.66 -7.35 21.57
CA ASN A 791 22.53 -6.75 22.89
C ASN A 791 23.34 -7.47 23.99
N ASN A 792 24.11 -8.50 23.62
CA ASN A 792 24.95 -9.28 24.54
C ASN A 792 24.18 -9.83 25.75
N LYS A 793 22.92 -10.24 25.55
CA LYS A 793 22.14 -10.86 26.63
C LYS A 793 22.88 -12.10 27.17
N PRO A 794 23.17 -12.18 28.45
CA PRO A 794 23.86 -13.36 29.01
C PRO A 794 23.04 -14.61 28.72
N ALA A 795 23.71 -15.64 28.18
CA ALA A 795 23.08 -16.95 27.98
C ALA A 795 22.45 -17.41 29.29
N ARG A 796 21.14 -17.63 29.30
CA ARG A 796 20.47 -18.23 30.46
C ARG A 796 21.10 -19.61 30.65
N ARG A 797 21.78 -19.86 31.82
CA ARG A 797 22.17 -21.19 32.18
C ARG A 797 20.90 -22.05 32.24
N ARG A 798 20.78 -23.04 31.34
CA ARG A 798 19.74 -24.07 31.45
C ARG A 798 20.09 -24.88 32.68
N PHE A 799 19.39 -24.67 33.78
CA PHE A 799 19.37 -25.68 34.83
C PHE A 799 18.54 -26.85 34.29
N TYR A 800 19.20 -27.88 33.85
CA TYR A 800 18.57 -29.19 33.71
C TYR A 800 18.35 -29.67 35.13
N PHE A 801 17.13 -29.67 35.61
CA PHE A 801 16.74 -30.55 36.68
C PHE A 801 16.65 -31.93 36.01
N GLU A 802 17.63 -32.77 36.23
CA GLU A 802 17.49 -34.21 36.05
C GLU A 802 16.55 -34.68 37.16
N ASP A 803 15.32 -35.10 36.75
CA ASP A 803 14.49 -35.97 37.57
C ASP A 803 14.78 -37.43 37.21
#